data_505f6b7b61f53ea982524c7a9511815f
#
_entry.id   505f6b7b61f53ea982524c7a9511815f
#
_cell.length_a   1.000
_cell.length_b   1.000
_cell.length_c   1.000
_cell.angle_alpha   90.00
_cell.angle_beta   90.00
_cell.angle_gamma   90.00
#
_symmetry.space_group_name_H-M   'P 1'
#
loop_
_entity.id
_entity.type
_entity.pdbx_description
1 polymer ?
#
loop_
_entity_poly.entity_id
_entity_poly.type
_entity_poly.pdbx_seq_one_letter_code
_entity_poly.pdbx_strand_id
1 'polypeptide(L)'
;LQHVCKQGLDSGRDPLGILDSFFSVHTDITTEEEKIKFMFHVIRYVERQVVLYDSVEDAAFEQLVQLDDHLSLKDTVTLLAGNQKTCSLSNDLFCFSARLVFTAHPTQFYSPSVLDIIGNLKSMITRNEINQIDLKLQQLGLTSLINARKPTPFDEARNIIYFLRHVYYDAVGELYATVKKIVRDSCFDCPAIIQLGFWPGGDRDGNPFVTAAITNDVADELRMNLMKCYYNDVKQLARKLTFKKVEDVLENLRARLYVAMFDPTKTMPYEEIMDPLVDIRAALIENYNSLYLDELDTLIDKVNIFRTHFATLDIRQNHGVHRQTVEAILKQEKLIANRLDELGKAELLTILLNREIVVQPDQFDDAIIKDTIETIAQMAHIQRKNGTEGCNRYVISHAEDIFSVLFVFSLLRWCGWKKGELPVDIIPLFESMEGMKNAGSIMQELFDIPQYRTHIVQRRNRQIIMLGFSDGTKDGGYLQANWSIYTTKETLSAVCDEHGIQAIFFDGRGGPPARGGGKTHRFYASHGKNIANHAIQLTIQGQTITSMYGTKAHFKHNCEQLLAAGLSTRLFETENEISAQHRQLIEKLAQLSFEKYTALKNHDMFIPYLENKSTLKYYGKTNIGSRPDKRGDKEQLDLEDLRAIPFVGSWSQLKQNVPGYYGVGTALQALVAEGKTDQLKQLFHGVPFFKASILNSMMALSKCYFELTAYIAEDDAYHDFWNMLLDEYRLSKEMVLMISGYRVLMEEEPVSKKSIEIRERIVLPLLVIQQYALQKIERKSKHQPFYEKLVERSLYGNINASRNSA
;
A
#
# COMPACT_ATOMS: atom_id res chain seq x y z
N LEU A 1 -21.56 19.85 -21.28
CA LEU A 1 -20.84 20.32 -20.09
C LEU A 1 -19.34 20.11 -20.18
N GLN A 2 -18.84 18.89 -20.45
CA GLN A 2 -17.39 18.59 -20.52
C GLN A 2 -16.64 19.54 -21.47
N HIS A 3 -17.18 19.75 -22.67
CA HIS A 3 -16.58 20.64 -23.65
C HIS A 3 -16.56 22.10 -23.16
N VAL A 4 -17.67 22.56 -22.54
CA VAL A 4 -17.77 23.91 -21.96
C VAL A 4 -16.77 24.11 -20.86
N CYS A 5 -16.61 23.10 -19.97
CA CYS A 5 -15.60 23.14 -18.90
C CYS A 5 -14.18 23.27 -19.47
N LYS A 6 -13.82 22.43 -20.47
CA LYS A 6 -12.48 22.47 -21.07
C LYS A 6 -12.20 23.81 -21.77
N GLN A 7 -13.09 24.26 -22.62
CA GLN A 7 -12.95 25.55 -23.33
C GLN A 7 -12.90 26.74 -22.35
N GLY A 8 -13.76 26.71 -21.32
CA GLY A 8 -13.79 27.77 -20.31
C GLY A 8 -12.47 27.91 -19.59
N LEU A 9 -11.93 26.79 -19.07
CA LEU A 9 -10.65 26.78 -18.37
C LEU A 9 -9.48 27.16 -19.28
N ASP A 10 -9.43 26.62 -20.51
CA ASP A 10 -8.39 26.98 -21.49
C ASP A 10 -8.44 28.45 -21.89
N SER A 11 -9.59 29.11 -21.77
CA SER A 11 -9.75 30.56 -22.01
C SER A 11 -9.57 31.42 -20.75
N GLY A 12 -9.15 30.84 -19.63
CA GLY A 12 -8.88 31.51 -18.38
C GLY A 12 -10.13 31.88 -17.56
N ARG A 13 -11.30 31.29 -17.86
CA ARG A 13 -12.52 31.51 -17.07
C ARG A 13 -12.49 30.70 -15.77
N ASP A 14 -12.96 31.31 -14.69
CA ASP A 14 -13.12 30.64 -13.42
C ASP A 14 -14.28 29.61 -13.42
N PRO A 15 -14.26 28.61 -12.55
CA PRO A 15 -15.32 27.61 -12.45
C PRO A 15 -16.73 28.18 -12.21
N LEU A 16 -16.86 29.29 -11.46
CA LEU A 16 -18.14 29.98 -11.30
C LEU A 16 -18.67 30.51 -12.62
N GLY A 17 -17.88 31.27 -13.35
CA GLY A 17 -18.27 31.86 -14.66
C GLY A 17 -18.56 30.78 -15.69
N ILE A 18 -17.84 29.64 -15.66
CA ILE A 18 -18.09 28.51 -16.55
C ILE A 18 -19.46 27.88 -16.30
N LEU A 19 -19.80 27.54 -15.05
CA LEU A 19 -21.07 26.90 -14.74
C LEU A 19 -22.25 27.85 -14.84
N ASP A 20 -22.11 29.12 -14.44
CA ASP A 20 -23.17 30.11 -14.57
C ASP A 20 -23.49 30.37 -16.06
N SER A 21 -22.46 30.45 -16.91
CA SER A 21 -22.62 30.52 -18.37
C SER A 21 -23.28 29.26 -18.94
N PHE A 22 -22.87 28.06 -18.48
CA PHE A 22 -23.49 26.81 -18.90
C PHE A 22 -24.96 26.76 -18.58
N PHE A 23 -25.37 27.13 -17.36
CA PHE A 23 -26.78 27.11 -16.96
C PHE A 23 -27.60 28.13 -17.78
N SER A 24 -27.07 29.32 -18.03
CA SER A 24 -27.80 30.36 -18.75
C SER A 24 -27.92 30.12 -20.26
N VAL A 25 -26.95 29.46 -20.87
CA VAL A 25 -26.92 29.27 -22.35
C VAL A 25 -27.45 27.92 -22.79
N HIS A 26 -27.24 26.87 -21.99
CA HIS A 26 -27.49 25.49 -22.41
C HIS A 26 -28.61 24.79 -21.63
N THR A 27 -29.27 25.48 -20.69
CA THR A 27 -30.37 24.88 -19.91
C THR A 27 -31.44 25.90 -19.60
N ASP A 28 -32.63 25.42 -19.24
CA ASP A 28 -33.74 26.25 -18.74
C ASP A 28 -33.74 26.35 -17.21
N ILE A 29 -32.66 25.88 -16.56
CA ILE A 29 -32.53 25.83 -15.10
C ILE A 29 -32.16 27.23 -14.57
N THR A 30 -33.05 27.82 -13.80
CA THR A 30 -32.89 29.18 -13.28
C THR A 30 -32.67 29.21 -11.77
N THR A 31 -33.27 28.28 -11.02
CA THR A 31 -33.19 28.27 -9.55
C THR A 31 -31.91 27.60 -9.06
N GLU A 32 -31.37 28.08 -7.95
CA GLU A 32 -30.14 27.52 -7.35
C GLU A 32 -30.34 26.06 -6.89
N GLU A 33 -31.54 25.72 -6.42
CA GLU A 33 -31.87 24.35 -6.01
C GLU A 33 -31.84 23.37 -7.17
N GLU A 34 -32.36 23.76 -8.33
CA GLU A 34 -32.32 22.94 -9.53
C GLU A 34 -30.90 22.81 -10.09
N LYS A 35 -30.08 23.87 -10.03
CA LYS A 35 -28.66 23.81 -10.39
C LYS A 35 -27.91 22.80 -9.53
N ILE A 36 -28.10 22.86 -8.21
CA ILE A 36 -27.51 21.92 -7.26
C ILE A 36 -27.94 20.48 -7.58
N LYS A 37 -29.23 20.24 -7.80
CA LYS A 37 -29.76 18.93 -8.17
C LYS A 37 -29.12 18.41 -9.45
N PHE A 38 -29.03 19.26 -10.47
CA PHE A 38 -28.38 18.93 -11.73
C PHE A 38 -26.89 18.54 -11.51
N MET A 39 -26.14 19.30 -10.73
CA MET A 39 -24.74 19.01 -10.43
C MET A 39 -24.58 17.65 -9.73
N PHE A 40 -25.46 17.26 -8.80
CA PHE A 40 -25.47 15.90 -8.25
C PHE A 40 -25.70 14.81 -9.29
N HIS A 41 -26.56 15.06 -10.29
CA HIS A 41 -26.76 14.12 -11.41
C HIS A 41 -25.51 13.99 -12.27
N VAL A 42 -24.82 15.10 -12.55
CA VAL A 42 -23.55 15.09 -13.28
C VAL A 42 -22.49 14.27 -12.53
N ILE A 43 -22.31 14.50 -11.22
CA ILE A 43 -21.37 13.73 -10.39
C ILE A 43 -21.69 12.23 -10.50
N ARG A 44 -22.95 11.83 -10.31
CA ARG A 44 -23.36 10.43 -10.44
C ARG A 44 -23.07 9.85 -11.83
N TYR A 45 -23.25 10.61 -12.87
CA TYR A 45 -22.96 10.17 -14.23
C TYR A 45 -21.46 9.97 -14.44
N VAL A 46 -20.63 10.92 -14.01
CA VAL A 46 -19.18 10.84 -14.12
C VAL A 46 -18.62 9.66 -13.32
N GLU A 47 -19.09 9.44 -12.11
CA GLU A 47 -18.71 8.27 -11.29
C GLU A 47 -18.93 6.95 -12.04
N ARG A 48 -20.03 6.82 -12.77
CA ARG A 48 -20.35 5.61 -13.54
C ARG A 48 -19.54 5.47 -14.81
N GLN A 49 -19.19 6.59 -15.43
CA GLN A 49 -18.23 6.59 -16.54
C GLN A 49 -16.85 6.08 -16.08
N VAL A 50 -16.41 6.47 -14.88
CA VAL A 50 -15.17 5.96 -14.29
C VAL A 50 -15.22 4.45 -14.12
N VAL A 51 -16.30 3.91 -13.51
CA VAL A 51 -16.48 2.46 -13.31
C VAL A 51 -16.49 1.71 -14.64
N LEU A 52 -17.19 2.22 -15.64
CA LEU A 52 -17.20 1.62 -16.98
C LEU A 52 -15.80 1.61 -17.60
N TYR A 53 -15.09 2.74 -17.51
CA TYR A 53 -13.74 2.84 -18.03
C TYR A 53 -12.78 1.88 -17.33
N ASP A 54 -12.87 1.74 -16.00
CA ASP A 54 -12.14 0.73 -15.24
C ASP A 54 -12.39 -0.69 -15.76
N SER A 55 -13.66 -1.02 -16.02
CA SER A 55 -14.05 -2.33 -16.56
C SER A 55 -13.50 -2.58 -17.97
N VAL A 56 -13.41 -1.53 -18.81
CA VAL A 56 -12.82 -1.61 -20.15
C VAL A 56 -11.32 -1.81 -20.09
N GLU A 57 -10.59 -1.08 -19.23
CA GLU A 57 -9.16 -1.28 -19.04
C GLU A 57 -8.86 -2.68 -18.51
N ASP A 58 -9.65 -3.18 -17.55
CA ASP A 58 -9.50 -4.54 -17.03
C ASP A 58 -9.77 -5.61 -18.08
N ALA A 59 -10.72 -5.38 -18.97
CA ALA A 59 -11.02 -6.31 -20.06
C ALA A 59 -9.90 -6.35 -21.11
N ALA A 60 -9.25 -5.22 -21.36
CA ALA A 60 -8.15 -5.09 -22.30
C ALA A 60 -6.76 -5.37 -21.69
N PHE A 61 -6.66 -5.69 -20.40
CA PHE A 61 -5.41 -5.75 -19.65
C PHE A 61 -4.34 -6.63 -20.32
N GLU A 62 -4.67 -7.85 -20.73
CA GLU A 62 -3.71 -8.76 -21.36
C GLU A 62 -3.14 -8.21 -22.69
N GLN A 63 -3.95 -7.45 -23.42
CA GLN A 63 -3.51 -6.78 -24.65
C GLN A 63 -2.63 -5.56 -24.33
N LEU A 64 -3.00 -4.78 -23.31
CA LEU A 64 -2.25 -3.59 -22.89
C LEU A 64 -0.87 -3.94 -22.34
N VAL A 65 -0.77 -5.03 -21.57
CA VAL A 65 0.51 -5.53 -21.03
C VAL A 65 1.48 -5.93 -22.14
N GLN A 66 1.01 -6.48 -23.26
CA GLN A 66 1.87 -6.83 -24.39
C GLN A 66 2.52 -5.62 -25.07
N LEU A 67 1.98 -4.42 -24.87
CA LEU A 67 2.54 -3.17 -25.39
C LEU A 67 3.60 -2.56 -24.46
N ASP A 68 3.71 -3.05 -23.24
CA ASP A 68 4.73 -2.64 -22.28
C ASP A 68 5.95 -3.59 -22.41
N ASP A 69 7.13 -3.02 -22.55
CA ASP A 69 8.39 -3.78 -22.67
C ASP A 69 8.83 -4.28 -21.29
N HIS A 70 8.49 -5.52 -20.95
CA HIS A 70 8.79 -6.13 -19.66
C HIS A 70 9.45 -7.51 -19.81
N LEU A 71 10.51 -7.74 -19.04
CA LEU A 71 11.02 -9.09 -18.84
C LEU A 71 10.00 -9.91 -18.05
N SER A 72 9.46 -10.95 -18.66
CA SER A 72 8.64 -11.92 -17.94
C SER A 72 9.51 -12.76 -16.99
N LEU A 73 8.89 -13.39 -15.99
CA LEU A 73 9.60 -14.35 -15.14
C LEU A 73 10.22 -15.49 -15.98
N LYS A 74 9.53 -15.93 -17.02
CA LYS A 74 10.02 -16.94 -17.97
C LYS A 74 11.27 -16.45 -18.70
N ASP A 75 11.28 -15.20 -19.17
CA ASP A 75 12.43 -14.62 -19.88
C ASP A 75 13.62 -14.49 -18.92
N THR A 76 13.38 -14.01 -17.70
CA THR A 76 14.39 -13.90 -16.64
C THR A 76 15.03 -15.26 -16.37
N VAL A 77 14.23 -16.31 -16.18
CA VAL A 77 14.71 -17.68 -15.94
C VAL A 77 15.43 -18.23 -17.16
N THR A 78 14.97 -17.95 -18.39
CA THR A 78 15.61 -18.41 -19.63
C THR A 78 16.98 -17.77 -19.82
N LEU A 79 17.10 -16.47 -19.56
CA LEU A 79 18.39 -15.77 -19.59
C LEU A 79 19.38 -16.34 -18.56
N LEU A 80 18.90 -16.67 -17.37
CA LEU A 80 19.67 -17.29 -16.30
C LEU A 80 20.13 -18.70 -16.67
N ALA A 81 19.26 -19.50 -17.28
CA ALA A 81 19.58 -20.85 -17.76
C ALA A 81 20.65 -20.83 -18.86
N GLY A 82 20.58 -19.83 -19.77
CA GLY A 82 21.60 -19.63 -20.82
C GLY A 82 23.00 -19.30 -20.29
N ASN A 83 23.09 -18.72 -19.09
CA ASN A 83 24.35 -18.33 -18.45
C ASN A 83 24.97 -19.42 -17.54
N GLN A 84 24.60 -20.70 -17.68
CA GLN A 84 25.08 -21.87 -16.88
C GLN A 84 24.82 -21.78 -15.36
N LYS A 85 23.90 -20.90 -14.90
CA LYS A 85 23.57 -20.70 -13.48
C LYS A 85 22.30 -21.47 -13.02
N THR A 86 21.90 -22.53 -13.73
CA THR A 86 20.67 -23.28 -13.45
C THR A 86 20.62 -23.95 -12.07
N CYS A 87 21.75 -24.50 -11.59
CA CYS A 87 21.80 -25.09 -10.25
C CYS A 87 21.73 -24.02 -9.12
N SER A 88 22.16 -22.80 -9.40
CA SER A 88 22.04 -21.69 -8.44
C SER A 88 20.62 -21.13 -8.41
N LEU A 89 19.90 -21.17 -9.53
CA LEU A 89 18.55 -20.64 -9.65
C LEU A 89 17.54 -21.33 -8.72
N SER A 90 17.55 -22.67 -8.64
CA SER A 90 16.69 -23.40 -7.71
C SER A 90 16.96 -22.97 -6.27
N ASN A 91 18.23 -22.92 -5.87
CA ASN A 91 18.63 -22.48 -4.53
C ASN A 91 18.24 -21.02 -4.25
N ASP A 92 18.41 -20.15 -5.22
CA ASP A 92 18.07 -18.72 -5.08
C ASP A 92 16.57 -18.50 -4.99
N LEU A 93 15.76 -19.24 -5.76
CA LEU A 93 14.30 -19.26 -5.63
C LEU A 93 13.83 -19.86 -4.31
N PHE A 94 14.52 -20.88 -3.78
CA PHE A 94 14.23 -21.42 -2.44
C PHE A 94 14.42 -20.39 -1.32
N CYS A 95 15.27 -19.40 -1.52
CA CYS A 95 15.59 -18.39 -0.53
C CYS A 95 14.90 -17.05 -0.76
N PHE A 96 14.24 -16.84 -1.93
CA PHE A 96 13.60 -15.56 -2.27
C PHE A 96 12.09 -15.63 -2.08
N SER A 97 11.51 -14.53 -1.60
CA SER A 97 10.05 -14.40 -1.47
C SER A 97 9.57 -12.99 -1.75
N ALA A 98 8.35 -12.88 -2.26
CA ALA A 98 7.62 -11.62 -2.35
C ALA A 98 6.42 -11.65 -1.39
N ARG A 99 6.37 -10.70 -0.45
CA ARG A 99 5.28 -10.56 0.51
C ARG A 99 4.46 -9.32 0.21
N LEU A 100 3.19 -9.52 -0.09
CA LEU A 100 2.21 -8.49 -0.38
C LEU A 100 1.35 -8.26 0.85
N VAL A 101 1.43 -7.07 1.45
CA VAL A 101 0.71 -6.73 2.67
C VAL A 101 -0.45 -5.80 2.34
N PHE A 102 -1.67 -6.31 2.44
CA PHE A 102 -2.88 -5.57 2.12
C PHE A 102 -3.30 -4.69 3.29
N THR A 103 -3.52 -3.40 3.02
CA THR A 103 -3.85 -2.42 4.05
C THR A 103 -5.24 -1.82 3.85
N ALA A 104 -5.90 -1.47 4.96
CA ALA A 104 -7.20 -0.79 4.97
C ALA A 104 -7.06 0.73 4.83
N HIS A 105 -6.26 1.22 3.90
CA HIS A 105 -6.15 2.66 3.72
C HIS A 105 -7.35 3.22 2.94
N PRO A 106 -7.90 4.38 3.34
CA PRO A 106 -9.17 4.88 2.86
C PRO A 106 -9.06 5.50 1.47
N THR A 107 -8.86 4.68 0.45
CA THR A 107 -8.86 5.12 -0.95
C THR A 107 -9.70 4.24 -1.85
N GLN A 108 -10.43 3.25 -1.29
CA GLN A 108 -11.35 2.41 -2.03
C GLN A 108 -12.72 2.37 -1.38
N PHE A 109 -13.76 2.61 -2.19
CA PHE A 109 -15.10 2.89 -1.72
C PHE A 109 -16.18 1.94 -2.20
N TYR A 110 -15.85 1.06 -3.13
CA TYR A 110 -16.87 0.22 -3.72
C TYR A 110 -17.32 -0.86 -2.75
N SER A 111 -18.62 -0.94 -2.53
CA SER A 111 -19.22 -2.05 -1.81
C SER A 111 -19.02 -3.38 -2.57
N PRO A 112 -19.12 -4.54 -1.89
CA PRO A 112 -19.03 -5.83 -2.57
C PRO A 112 -19.98 -5.98 -3.76
N SER A 113 -21.18 -5.38 -3.70
CA SER A 113 -22.15 -5.39 -4.81
C SER A 113 -21.66 -4.60 -6.02
N VAL A 114 -20.96 -3.47 -5.82
CA VAL A 114 -20.37 -2.70 -6.92
C VAL A 114 -19.17 -3.43 -7.50
N LEU A 115 -18.32 -4.04 -6.66
CA LEU A 115 -17.21 -4.89 -7.12
C LEU A 115 -17.69 -6.08 -7.97
N ASP A 116 -18.80 -6.70 -7.60
CA ASP A 116 -19.43 -7.75 -8.41
C ASP A 116 -19.90 -7.23 -9.77
N ILE A 117 -20.51 -6.04 -9.80
CA ILE A 117 -20.92 -5.39 -11.07
C ILE A 117 -19.69 -5.13 -11.96
N ILE A 118 -18.60 -4.61 -11.41
CA ILE A 118 -17.35 -4.35 -12.14
C ILE A 118 -16.77 -5.65 -12.73
N GLY A 119 -16.67 -6.69 -11.90
CA GLY A 119 -16.16 -8.00 -12.32
C GLY A 119 -17.01 -8.64 -13.43
N ASN A 120 -18.33 -8.52 -13.33
CA ASN A 120 -19.26 -9.00 -14.37
C ASN A 120 -19.13 -8.18 -15.66
N LEU A 121 -19.08 -6.84 -15.57
CA LEU A 121 -18.88 -5.96 -16.73
C LEU A 121 -17.61 -6.30 -17.49
N LYS A 122 -16.48 -6.50 -16.77
CA LYS A 122 -15.24 -6.94 -17.38
C LYS A 122 -15.45 -8.19 -18.23
N SER A 123 -16.04 -9.24 -17.66
CA SER A 123 -16.26 -10.52 -18.33
C SER A 123 -17.17 -10.37 -19.57
N MET A 124 -18.22 -9.56 -19.45
CA MET A 124 -19.15 -9.29 -20.55
C MET A 124 -18.50 -8.47 -21.68
N ILE A 125 -17.64 -7.49 -21.34
CA ILE A 125 -16.88 -6.69 -22.31
C ILE A 125 -15.91 -7.60 -23.07
N THR A 126 -15.17 -8.45 -22.36
CA THR A 126 -14.23 -9.42 -22.98
C THR A 126 -14.95 -10.35 -23.96
N ARG A 127 -16.22 -10.74 -23.69
CA ARG A 127 -17.04 -11.61 -24.55
C ARG A 127 -17.89 -10.86 -25.57
N ASN A 128 -17.85 -9.52 -25.55
CA ASN A 128 -18.68 -8.65 -26.39
C ASN A 128 -20.20 -8.91 -26.25
N GLU A 129 -20.66 -9.12 -25.01
CA GLU A 129 -22.07 -9.42 -24.69
C GLU A 129 -22.88 -8.12 -24.51
N ILE A 130 -23.14 -7.38 -25.60
CA ILE A 130 -23.67 -6.01 -25.58
C ILE A 130 -24.97 -5.88 -24.75
N ASN A 131 -25.93 -6.81 -24.91
CA ASN A 131 -27.20 -6.76 -24.18
C ASN A 131 -27.01 -6.94 -22.67
N GLN A 132 -26.06 -7.76 -22.24
CA GLN A 132 -25.75 -7.98 -20.83
C GLN A 132 -24.99 -6.78 -20.25
N ILE A 133 -24.11 -6.16 -21.04
CA ILE A 133 -23.43 -4.92 -20.67
C ILE A 133 -24.46 -3.83 -20.40
N ASP A 134 -25.45 -3.64 -21.28
CA ASP A 134 -26.51 -2.63 -21.10
C ASP A 134 -27.31 -2.87 -19.81
N LEU A 135 -27.74 -4.10 -19.53
CA LEU A 135 -28.42 -4.46 -18.28
C LEU A 135 -27.58 -4.16 -17.04
N LYS A 136 -26.29 -4.46 -17.09
CA LYS A 136 -25.37 -4.18 -15.97
C LYS A 136 -25.13 -2.68 -15.79
N LEU A 137 -25.06 -1.89 -16.85
CA LEU A 137 -24.96 -0.44 -16.76
C LEU A 137 -26.24 0.19 -16.19
N GLN A 138 -27.42 -0.34 -16.53
CA GLN A 138 -28.68 0.06 -15.92
C GLN A 138 -28.69 -0.28 -14.42
N GLN A 139 -28.27 -1.50 -14.02
CA GLN A 139 -28.11 -1.89 -12.63
C GLN A 139 -27.15 -0.93 -11.89
N LEU A 140 -26.00 -0.64 -12.48
CA LEU A 140 -25.02 0.31 -11.92
C LEU A 140 -25.63 1.72 -11.77
N GLY A 141 -26.47 2.13 -12.72
CA GLY A 141 -27.21 3.40 -12.66
C GLY A 141 -28.09 3.54 -11.43
N LEU A 142 -28.66 2.44 -10.94
CA LEU A 142 -29.54 2.38 -9.79
C LEU A 142 -28.82 2.03 -8.47
N THR A 143 -27.57 1.53 -8.57
CA THR A 143 -26.79 1.12 -7.40
C THR A 143 -26.05 2.31 -6.77
N SER A 144 -26.09 2.43 -5.45
CA SER A 144 -25.29 3.41 -4.73
C SER A 144 -23.82 3.01 -4.76
N LEU A 145 -22.94 3.94 -5.19
CA LEU A 145 -21.49 3.74 -5.18
C LEU A 145 -20.85 4.07 -3.85
N ILE A 146 -21.60 4.67 -2.92
CA ILE A 146 -21.10 5.16 -1.64
C ILE A 146 -21.76 4.39 -0.51
N ASN A 147 -20.97 4.09 0.51
CA ASN A 147 -21.47 3.52 1.75
C ASN A 147 -22.38 4.52 2.48
N ALA A 148 -23.54 4.06 2.91
CA ALA A 148 -24.50 4.89 3.66
C ALA A 148 -23.97 5.30 5.04
N ARG A 149 -23.05 4.52 5.61
CA ARG A 149 -22.40 4.75 6.91
C ARG A 149 -20.90 4.53 6.80
N LYS A 150 -20.17 5.13 7.72
CA LYS A 150 -18.71 4.92 7.84
C LYS A 150 -18.44 3.44 8.12
N PRO A 151 -17.54 2.77 7.37
CA PRO A 151 -17.20 1.38 7.60
C PRO A 151 -16.48 1.22 8.94
N THR A 152 -16.69 0.08 9.59
CA THR A 152 -15.90 -0.35 10.74
C THR A 152 -14.58 -0.99 10.28
N PRO A 153 -13.57 -1.15 11.16
CA PRO A 153 -12.36 -1.90 10.81
C PRO A 153 -12.65 -3.34 10.36
N PHE A 154 -13.69 -3.96 10.90
CA PHE A 154 -14.14 -5.29 10.49
C PHE A 154 -14.78 -5.29 9.08
N ASP A 155 -15.55 -4.26 8.73
CA ASP A 155 -16.08 -4.11 7.37
C ASP A 155 -14.94 -3.95 6.35
N GLU A 156 -13.90 -3.18 6.68
CA GLU A 156 -12.70 -3.03 5.85
C GLU A 156 -11.97 -4.37 5.66
N ALA A 157 -11.82 -5.14 6.74
CA ALA A 157 -11.23 -6.47 6.67
C ALA A 157 -12.02 -7.39 5.73
N ARG A 158 -13.35 -7.43 5.85
CA ARG A 158 -14.21 -8.25 4.99
C ARG A 158 -14.13 -7.87 3.52
N ASN A 159 -13.99 -6.58 3.22
CA ASN A 159 -13.84 -6.10 1.84
C ASN A 159 -12.54 -6.63 1.19
N ILE A 160 -11.45 -6.74 1.96
CA ILE A 160 -10.18 -7.28 1.44
C ILE A 160 -10.20 -8.81 1.44
N ILE A 161 -10.80 -9.45 2.43
CA ILE A 161 -11.01 -10.91 2.46
C ILE A 161 -11.81 -11.39 1.23
N TYR A 162 -12.70 -10.54 0.69
CA TYR A 162 -13.34 -10.84 -0.59
C TYR A 162 -12.32 -11.12 -1.70
N PHE A 163 -11.27 -10.28 -1.84
CA PHE A 163 -10.22 -10.50 -2.83
C PHE A 163 -9.34 -11.71 -2.51
N LEU A 164 -9.01 -11.93 -1.23
CA LEU A 164 -8.29 -13.14 -0.82
C LEU A 164 -8.98 -14.39 -1.33
N ARG A 165 -10.30 -14.46 -1.13
CA ARG A 165 -11.11 -15.62 -1.48
C ARG A 165 -11.40 -15.77 -2.97
N HIS A 166 -11.71 -14.67 -3.67
CA HIS A 166 -12.22 -14.72 -5.05
C HIS A 166 -11.14 -14.51 -6.10
N VAL A 167 -9.98 -13.99 -5.70
CA VAL A 167 -8.86 -13.68 -6.61
C VAL A 167 -7.58 -14.38 -6.18
N TYR A 168 -7.09 -14.11 -4.96
CA TYR A 168 -5.72 -14.44 -4.59
C TYR A 168 -5.53 -15.92 -4.29
N TYR A 169 -6.51 -16.60 -3.73
CA TYR A 169 -6.43 -18.03 -3.44
C TYR A 169 -6.08 -18.84 -4.69
N ASP A 170 -6.79 -18.61 -5.78
CA ASP A 170 -6.51 -19.29 -7.03
C ASP A 170 -5.28 -18.73 -7.74
N ALA A 171 -5.12 -17.41 -7.78
CA ALA A 171 -4.02 -16.76 -8.49
C ALA A 171 -2.65 -17.16 -7.94
N VAL A 172 -2.51 -17.26 -6.61
CA VAL A 172 -1.26 -17.72 -5.97
C VAL A 172 -0.98 -19.19 -6.31
N GLY A 173 -1.99 -20.05 -6.24
CA GLY A 173 -1.83 -21.47 -6.62
C GLY A 173 -1.42 -21.62 -8.09
N GLU A 174 -2.06 -20.90 -9.02
CA GLU A 174 -1.72 -20.91 -10.45
C GLU A 174 -0.31 -20.35 -10.71
N LEU A 175 0.08 -19.28 -10.02
CA LEU A 175 1.42 -18.71 -10.11
C LEU A 175 2.48 -19.69 -9.61
N TYR A 176 2.23 -20.32 -8.46
CA TYR A 176 3.13 -21.32 -7.91
C TYR A 176 3.33 -22.51 -8.86
N ALA A 177 2.24 -23.03 -9.45
CA ALA A 177 2.31 -24.08 -10.46
C ALA A 177 3.10 -23.63 -11.72
N THR A 178 2.97 -22.35 -12.10
CA THR A 178 3.74 -21.76 -13.21
C THR A 178 5.23 -21.73 -12.88
N VAL A 179 5.60 -21.26 -11.67
CA VAL A 179 7.00 -21.25 -11.22
C VAL A 179 7.60 -22.67 -11.21
N LYS A 180 6.89 -23.65 -10.66
CA LYS A 180 7.32 -25.07 -10.70
C LYS A 180 7.63 -25.55 -12.12
N LYS A 181 6.78 -25.22 -13.08
CA LYS A 181 6.98 -25.59 -14.50
C LYS A 181 8.17 -24.87 -15.14
N ILE A 182 8.42 -23.62 -14.80
CA ILE A 182 9.54 -22.83 -15.33
C ILE A 182 10.86 -23.36 -14.79
N VAL A 183 10.92 -23.61 -13.48
CA VAL A 183 12.15 -24.08 -12.80
C VAL A 183 12.54 -25.50 -13.24
N ARG A 184 11.57 -26.33 -13.66
CA ARG A 184 11.77 -27.72 -14.11
C ARG A 184 12.55 -28.62 -13.14
N ASP A 185 12.61 -28.25 -11.89
CA ASP A 185 13.28 -29.02 -10.85
C ASP A 185 12.23 -29.76 -10.03
N SER A 186 12.33 -31.09 -10.01
CA SER A 186 11.42 -31.93 -9.23
C SER A 186 11.55 -31.74 -7.71
N CYS A 187 12.64 -31.13 -7.27
CA CYS A 187 12.90 -30.81 -5.86
C CYS A 187 12.47 -29.40 -5.45
N PHE A 188 11.96 -28.57 -6.39
CA PHE A 188 11.49 -27.23 -6.04
C PHE A 188 10.23 -27.31 -5.18
N ASP A 189 10.40 -27.02 -3.91
CA ASP A 189 9.31 -26.88 -2.93
C ASP A 189 9.55 -25.63 -2.06
N CYS A 190 9.08 -24.47 -2.56
CA CYS A 190 9.15 -23.20 -1.83
C CYS A 190 7.76 -22.55 -1.73
N PRO A 191 6.88 -23.05 -0.85
CA PRO A 191 5.53 -22.53 -0.70
C PRO A 191 5.51 -21.06 -0.28
N ALA A 192 6.61 -20.56 0.27
CA ALA A 192 6.73 -19.18 0.73
C ALA A 192 7.12 -18.16 -0.35
N ILE A 193 7.23 -18.56 -1.64
CA ILE A 193 7.64 -17.66 -2.73
C ILE A 193 6.72 -16.45 -2.87
N ILE A 194 5.42 -16.63 -2.63
CA ILE A 194 4.44 -15.55 -2.49
C ILE A 194 3.78 -15.65 -1.12
N GLN A 195 3.89 -14.60 -0.33
CA GLN A 195 3.27 -14.51 0.99
C GLN A 195 2.25 -13.38 1.01
N LEU A 196 1.14 -13.59 1.71
CA LEU A 196 0.11 -12.59 1.90
C LEU A 196 0.13 -12.08 3.34
N GLY A 197 0.23 -10.76 3.50
CA GLY A 197 0.10 -10.07 4.77
C GLY A 197 -1.21 -9.29 4.84
N PHE A 198 -1.68 -9.02 6.05
CA PHE A 198 -2.98 -8.43 6.29
C PHE A 198 -2.92 -7.41 7.43
N TRP A 199 -3.34 -6.17 7.19
CA TRP A 199 -3.34 -5.11 8.19
C TRP A 199 -4.72 -4.72 8.72
N PRO A 200 -5.84 -4.86 7.97
CA PRO A 200 -7.17 -4.53 8.52
C PRO A 200 -7.45 -5.34 9.79
N GLY A 201 -7.81 -4.66 10.86
CA GLY A 201 -7.99 -5.29 12.17
C GLY A 201 -6.70 -5.51 12.98
N GLY A 202 -5.52 -5.24 12.40
CA GLY A 202 -4.21 -5.30 13.07
C GLY A 202 -3.49 -3.95 13.16
N ASP A 203 -3.78 -3.02 12.24
CA ASP A 203 -3.20 -1.67 12.22
C ASP A 203 -3.94 -0.75 13.19
N ARG A 204 -3.35 -0.55 14.35
CA ARG A 204 -3.89 0.24 15.47
C ARG A 204 -3.35 1.66 15.50
N ASP A 205 -2.28 1.95 14.74
CA ASP A 205 -1.61 3.25 14.75
C ASP A 205 -2.57 4.38 14.40
N GLY A 206 -2.96 5.15 15.43
CA GLY A 206 -3.90 6.24 15.33
C GLY A 206 -5.32 5.83 14.90
N ASN A 207 -5.73 4.56 15.09
CA ASN A 207 -7.10 4.11 14.88
C ASN A 207 -7.67 3.45 16.16
N PRO A 208 -8.37 4.20 17.01
CA PRO A 208 -8.88 3.70 18.27
C PRO A 208 -9.99 2.66 18.11
N PHE A 209 -10.53 2.48 16.90
CA PHE A 209 -11.57 1.49 16.62
C PHE A 209 -11.02 0.09 16.34
N VAL A 210 -9.71 -0.06 16.18
CA VAL A 210 -9.05 -1.36 16.07
C VAL A 210 -8.68 -1.83 17.46
N THR A 211 -9.52 -2.69 18.05
CA THR A 211 -9.36 -3.25 19.39
C THR A 211 -8.86 -4.69 19.34
N ALA A 212 -8.42 -5.24 20.48
CA ALA A 212 -8.03 -6.64 20.61
C ALA A 212 -9.14 -7.61 20.16
N ALA A 213 -10.40 -7.29 20.49
CA ALA A 213 -11.57 -8.06 20.05
C ALA A 213 -11.70 -8.07 18.52
N ILE A 214 -11.62 -6.90 17.86
CA ILE A 214 -11.65 -6.80 16.39
C ILE A 214 -10.49 -7.57 15.75
N THR A 215 -9.30 -7.52 16.35
CA THR A 215 -8.14 -8.29 15.88
C THR A 215 -8.42 -9.79 15.88
N ASN A 216 -9.03 -10.30 16.96
CA ASN A 216 -9.42 -11.71 17.04
C ASN A 216 -10.49 -12.07 16.00
N ASP A 217 -11.54 -11.25 15.87
CA ASP A 217 -12.63 -11.50 14.94
C ASP A 217 -12.14 -11.55 13.49
N VAL A 218 -11.20 -10.66 13.13
CA VAL A 218 -10.57 -10.65 11.81
C VAL A 218 -9.71 -11.90 11.60
N ALA A 219 -8.95 -12.34 12.60
CA ALA A 219 -8.17 -13.57 12.51
C ALA A 219 -9.06 -14.81 12.29
N ASP A 220 -10.21 -14.88 12.98
CA ASP A 220 -11.19 -15.94 12.79
C ASP A 220 -11.85 -15.87 11.40
N GLU A 221 -12.18 -14.66 10.91
CA GLU A 221 -12.76 -14.47 9.58
C GLU A 221 -11.78 -14.89 8.46
N LEU A 222 -10.48 -14.56 8.58
CA LEU A 222 -9.43 -15.04 7.67
C LEU A 222 -9.40 -16.56 7.62
N ARG A 223 -9.32 -17.24 8.76
CA ARG A 223 -9.30 -18.71 8.86
C ARG A 223 -10.55 -19.33 8.27
N MET A 224 -11.74 -18.88 8.66
CA MET A 224 -13.00 -19.43 8.18
C MET A 224 -13.16 -19.31 6.67
N ASN A 225 -12.74 -18.17 6.07
CA ASN A 225 -12.77 -18.01 4.61
C ASN A 225 -11.78 -18.93 3.91
N LEU A 226 -10.61 -19.20 4.49
CA LEU A 226 -9.68 -20.21 3.96
C LEU A 226 -10.29 -21.60 4.01
N MET A 227 -10.88 -22.01 5.14
CA MET A 227 -11.57 -23.31 5.25
C MET A 227 -12.67 -23.45 4.19
N LYS A 228 -13.34 -22.35 3.85
CA LYS A 228 -14.34 -22.33 2.77
C LYS A 228 -13.72 -22.52 1.38
N CYS A 229 -12.51 -21.99 1.14
CA CYS A 229 -11.77 -22.25 -0.09
C CYS A 229 -11.38 -23.74 -0.19
N TYR A 230 -10.80 -24.29 0.86
CA TYR A 230 -10.46 -25.73 0.91
C TYR A 230 -11.68 -26.62 0.77
N TYR A 231 -12.78 -26.31 1.44
CA TYR A 231 -14.03 -27.03 1.27
C TYR A 231 -14.49 -27.09 -0.19
N ASN A 232 -14.40 -25.95 -0.91
CA ASN A 232 -14.80 -25.91 -2.31
C ASN A 232 -13.89 -26.76 -3.20
N ASP A 233 -12.58 -26.72 -2.99
CA ASP A 233 -11.64 -27.54 -3.75
C ASP A 233 -11.83 -29.02 -3.44
N VAL A 234 -11.95 -29.42 -2.17
CA VAL A 234 -12.25 -30.82 -1.76
C VAL A 234 -13.57 -31.29 -2.34
N LYS A 235 -14.60 -30.43 -2.35
CA LYS A 235 -15.90 -30.74 -2.96
C LYS A 235 -15.82 -30.97 -4.47
N GLN A 236 -14.94 -30.25 -5.17
CA GLN A 236 -14.71 -30.48 -6.59
C GLN A 236 -13.93 -31.78 -6.85
N LEU A 237 -12.91 -32.06 -6.03
CA LEU A 237 -12.15 -33.31 -6.09
C LEU A 237 -13.02 -34.52 -5.78
N ALA A 238 -13.89 -34.46 -4.77
CA ALA A 238 -14.79 -35.55 -4.43
C ALA A 238 -15.75 -35.97 -5.57
N ARG A 239 -16.06 -35.06 -6.50
CA ARG A 239 -16.82 -35.36 -7.71
C ARG A 239 -16.02 -36.15 -8.77
N LYS A 240 -14.68 -36.09 -8.70
CA LYS A 240 -13.75 -36.76 -9.63
C LYS A 240 -13.17 -38.01 -9.01
N LEU A 241 -12.84 -37.99 -7.73
CA LEU A 241 -12.19 -39.09 -7.01
C LEU A 241 -13.22 -39.96 -6.30
N THR A 242 -14.11 -40.60 -7.05
CA THR A 242 -15.15 -41.53 -6.60
C THR A 242 -14.61 -42.94 -6.39
N PHE A 243 -13.33 -43.05 -5.99
CA PHE A 243 -12.63 -44.34 -5.90
C PHE A 243 -12.79 -44.93 -4.50
N LYS A 244 -12.93 -46.23 -4.41
CA LYS A 244 -13.06 -46.94 -3.12
C LYS A 244 -11.90 -46.58 -2.20
N LYS A 245 -12.16 -46.31 -0.91
CA LYS A 245 -11.24 -45.83 0.12
C LYS A 245 -10.85 -44.35 -0.02
N VAL A 246 -10.76 -43.77 -1.21
CA VAL A 246 -10.46 -42.33 -1.42
C VAL A 246 -11.68 -41.50 -1.13
N GLU A 247 -12.86 -41.93 -1.59
CA GLU A 247 -14.14 -41.22 -1.39
C GLU A 247 -14.45 -41.00 0.08
N ASP A 248 -14.32 -42.02 0.93
CA ASP A 248 -14.61 -41.92 2.37
C ASP A 248 -13.70 -40.92 3.07
N VAL A 249 -12.41 -40.85 2.70
CA VAL A 249 -11.44 -39.92 3.28
C VAL A 249 -11.78 -38.49 2.87
N LEU A 250 -12.12 -38.24 1.59
CA LEU A 250 -12.52 -36.94 1.09
C LEU A 250 -13.84 -36.44 1.73
N GLU A 251 -14.83 -37.32 1.89
CA GLU A 251 -16.11 -36.96 2.52
C GLU A 251 -15.92 -36.61 4.00
N ASN A 252 -15.07 -37.33 4.73
CA ASN A 252 -14.73 -37.00 6.10
C ASN A 252 -14.02 -35.63 6.18
N LEU A 253 -13.02 -35.40 5.35
CA LEU A 253 -12.33 -34.11 5.27
C LEU A 253 -13.31 -32.97 4.92
N ARG A 254 -14.19 -33.20 3.93
CA ARG A 254 -15.21 -32.25 3.49
C ARG A 254 -16.16 -31.87 4.63
N ALA A 255 -16.65 -32.86 5.37
CA ALA A 255 -17.56 -32.66 6.49
C ALA A 255 -16.91 -31.82 7.62
N ARG A 256 -15.66 -32.08 7.94
CA ARG A 256 -14.90 -31.33 8.94
C ARG A 256 -14.65 -29.88 8.49
N LEU A 257 -14.25 -29.66 7.24
CA LEU A 257 -14.08 -28.34 6.64
C LEU A 257 -15.40 -27.55 6.63
N TYR A 258 -16.53 -28.24 6.38
CA TYR A 258 -17.85 -27.63 6.41
C TYR A 258 -18.17 -27.04 7.79
N VAL A 259 -17.84 -27.73 8.88
CA VAL A 259 -18.04 -27.22 10.23
C VAL A 259 -17.08 -26.07 10.52
N ALA A 260 -15.80 -26.23 10.17
CA ALA A 260 -14.77 -25.24 10.47
C ALA A 260 -14.95 -23.90 9.70
N MET A 261 -15.67 -23.88 8.57
CA MET A 261 -15.90 -22.66 7.81
C MET A 261 -17.04 -21.77 8.37
N PHE A 262 -17.82 -22.28 9.33
CA PHE A 262 -18.94 -21.56 9.95
C PHE A 262 -18.79 -21.34 11.45
N ASP A 263 -18.02 -22.19 12.13
CA ASP A 263 -17.87 -22.14 13.58
C ASP A 263 -16.46 -21.63 13.95
N PRO A 264 -16.31 -20.40 14.49
CA PRO A 264 -15.02 -19.86 14.87
C PRO A 264 -14.35 -20.63 16.02
N THR A 265 -15.10 -21.46 16.77
CA THR A 265 -14.53 -22.29 17.84
C THR A 265 -13.92 -23.59 17.34
N LYS A 266 -14.25 -23.99 16.12
CA LYS A 266 -13.74 -25.21 15.48
C LYS A 266 -12.51 -24.89 14.65
N THR A 267 -11.38 -25.34 15.14
CA THR A 267 -10.09 -25.21 14.45
C THR A 267 -9.72 -26.54 13.80
N MET A 268 -9.01 -26.47 12.70
CA MET A 268 -8.39 -27.62 12.04
C MET A 268 -6.89 -27.35 11.95
N PRO A 269 -6.05 -28.05 12.70
CA PRO A 269 -4.60 -28.00 12.54
C PRO A 269 -4.18 -28.36 11.11
N TYR A 270 -3.01 -27.88 10.73
CA TYR A 270 -2.49 -28.10 9.35
C TYR A 270 -2.42 -29.59 8.99
N GLU A 271 -1.94 -30.41 9.90
CA GLU A 271 -1.79 -31.84 9.74
C GLU A 271 -3.13 -32.54 9.49
N GLU A 272 -4.19 -32.09 10.17
CA GLU A 272 -5.54 -32.65 9.97
C GLU A 272 -6.14 -32.38 8.59
N ILE A 273 -5.57 -31.41 7.85
CA ILE A 273 -5.93 -31.12 6.45
C ILE A 273 -4.97 -31.83 5.52
N MET A 274 -3.67 -31.81 5.82
CA MET A 274 -2.62 -32.29 4.95
C MET A 274 -2.51 -33.82 4.91
N ASP A 275 -2.53 -34.49 6.08
CA ASP A 275 -2.30 -35.93 6.16
C ASP A 275 -3.31 -36.72 5.31
N PRO A 276 -4.64 -36.43 5.33
CA PRO A 276 -5.59 -37.09 4.45
C PRO A 276 -5.29 -36.91 2.95
N LEU A 277 -4.80 -35.70 2.57
CA LEU A 277 -4.45 -35.43 1.14
C LEU A 277 -3.20 -36.20 0.71
N VAL A 278 -2.22 -36.34 1.60
CA VAL A 278 -1.00 -37.15 1.34
C VAL A 278 -1.35 -38.62 1.24
N ASP A 279 -2.23 -39.14 2.09
CA ASP A 279 -2.70 -40.53 2.01
C ASP A 279 -3.45 -40.81 0.71
N ILE A 280 -4.32 -39.88 0.27
CA ILE A 280 -5.01 -39.97 -1.02
C ILE A 280 -3.98 -39.92 -2.16
N ARG A 281 -2.98 -39.07 -2.09
CA ARG A 281 -1.92 -39.00 -3.10
C ARG A 281 -1.20 -40.33 -3.27
N ALA A 282 -0.80 -40.94 -2.18
CA ALA A 282 -0.16 -42.24 -2.19
C ALA A 282 -1.08 -43.29 -2.83
N ALA A 283 -2.34 -43.35 -2.43
CA ALA A 283 -3.33 -44.30 -3.00
C ALA A 283 -3.54 -44.08 -4.51
N LEU A 284 -3.57 -42.82 -5.00
CA LEU A 284 -3.71 -42.53 -6.43
C LEU A 284 -2.52 -43.06 -7.24
N ILE A 285 -1.30 -42.90 -6.73
CA ILE A 285 -0.08 -43.39 -7.40
C ILE A 285 -0.04 -44.92 -7.41
N GLU A 286 -0.31 -45.53 -6.25
CA GLU A 286 -0.18 -46.98 -6.10
C GLU A 286 -1.30 -47.79 -6.78
N ASN A 287 -2.55 -47.29 -6.73
CA ASN A 287 -3.71 -48.08 -7.08
C ASN A 287 -4.54 -47.57 -8.25
N TYR A 288 -4.34 -46.28 -8.67
CA TYR A 288 -5.22 -45.62 -9.64
C TYR A 288 -4.49 -44.92 -10.79
N ASN A 289 -3.26 -45.36 -11.12
CA ASN A 289 -2.44 -44.87 -12.26
C ASN A 289 -2.31 -43.33 -12.26
N SER A 290 -2.24 -42.74 -11.08
CA SER A 290 -2.12 -41.27 -10.89
C SER A 290 -3.27 -40.43 -11.51
N LEU A 291 -4.46 -41.01 -11.65
CA LEU A 291 -5.63 -40.30 -12.21
C LEU A 291 -6.03 -39.12 -11.34
N TYR A 292 -6.12 -37.95 -11.93
CA TYR A 292 -6.39 -36.65 -11.24
C TYR A 292 -5.32 -36.24 -10.21
N LEU A 293 -4.11 -36.75 -10.32
CA LEU A 293 -3.02 -36.42 -9.39
C LEU A 293 -2.66 -34.91 -9.44
N ASP A 294 -2.66 -34.33 -10.64
CA ASP A 294 -2.32 -32.91 -10.81
C ASP A 294 -3.28 -31.95 -10.05
N GLU A 295 -4.58 -32.29 -10.04
CA GLU A 295 -5.58 -31.52 -9.31
C GLU A 295 -5.42 -31.67 -7.79
N LEU A 296 -5.10 -32.89 -7.33
CA LEU A 296 -4.81 -33.13 -5.91
C LEU A 296 -3.51 -32.41 -5.48
N ASP A 297 -2.44 -32.51 -6.30
CA ASP A 297 -1.18 -31.82 -6.05
C ASP A 297 -1.37 -30.28 -6.00
N THR A 298 -2.24 -29.74 -6.86
CA THR A 298 -2.62 -28.32 -6.80
C THR A 298 -3.27 -27.94 -5.46
N LEU A 299 -4.13 -28.78 -4.91
CA LEU A 299 -4.71 -28.53 -3.59
C LEU A 299 -3.67 -28.66 -2.48
N ILE A 300 -2.82 -29.68 -2.53
CA ILE A 300 -1.70 -29.87 -1.60
C ILE A 300 -0.78 -28.63 -1.61
N ASP A 301 -0.43 -28.11 -2.78
CA ASP A 301 0.35 -26.89 -2.91
C ASP A 301 -0.34 -25.70 -2.24
N LYS A 302 -1.64 -25.49 -2.49
CA LYS A 302 -2.42 -24.43 -1.84
C LYS A 302 -2.44 -24.58 -0.31
N VAL A 303 -2.61 -25.80 0.21
CA VAL A 303 -2.57 -26.07 1.66
C VAL A 303 -1.18 -25.77 2.23
N ASN A 304 -0.12 -26.09 1.52
CA ASN A 304 1.25 -25.75 1.91
C ASN A 304 1.49 -24.23 1.95
N ILE A 305 0.93 -23.48 1.00
CA ILE A 305 1.09 -22.02 0.89
C ILE A 305 0.29 -21.29 1.98
N PHE A 306 -1.00 -21.60 2.10
CA PHE A 306 -1.92 -20.86 2.95
C PHE A 306 -2.04 -21.39 4.37
N ARG A 307 -1.57 -22.61 4.62
CA ARG A 307 -1.62 -23.26 5.93
C ARG A 307 -3.03 -23.22 6.53
N THR A 308 -3.18 -22.54 7.66
CA THR A 308 -4.47 -22.38 8.37
C THR A 308 -4.87 -20.93 8.57
N HIS A 309 -4.06 -19.96 8.10
CA HIS A 309 -4.25 -18.53 8.42
C HIS A 309 -4.68 -17.65 7.23
N PHE A 310 -4.59 -18.14 5.98
CA PHE A 310 -4.87 -17.42 4.73
C PHE A 310 -3.89 -16.28 4.43
N ALA A 311 -3.77 -15.32 5.33
CA ALA A 311 -2.80 -14.24 5.29
C ALA A 311 -2.32 -13.94 6.73
N THR A 312 -1.05 -13.59 6.88
CA THR A 312 -0.49 -13.22 8.19
C THR A 312 -1.07 -11.89 8.64
N LEU A 313 -1.76 -11.87 9.77
CA LEU A 313 -2.25 -10.65 10.40
C LEU A 313 -1.10 -9.95 11.12
N ASP A 314 -0.67 -8.78 10.65
CA ASP A 314 0.36 -7.98 11.29
C ASP A 314 -0.28 -7.04 12.31
N ILE A 315 0.30 -6.95 13.50
CA ILE A 315 -0.04 -5.93 14.49
C ILE A 315 0.84 -4.71 14.25
N ARG A 316 0.24 -3.53 14.22
CA ARG A 316 0.97 -2.26 14.12
C ARG A 316 0.47 -1.27 15.15
N GLN A 317 1.40 -0.66 15.89
CA GLN A 317 1.09 0.37 16.88
C GLN A 317 2.22 1.40 16.97
N ASN A 318 1.88 2.59 17.45
CA ASN A 318 2.80 3.71 17.61
C ASN A 318 3.74 3.51 18.81
N HIS A 319 5.02 3.87 18.62
CA HIS A 319 6.04 3.86 19.67
C HIS A 319 5.61 4.61 20.94
N GLY A 320 4.96 5.77 20.82
CA GLY A 320 4.48 6.55 21.95
C GLY A 320 3.49 5.79 22.86
N VAL A 321 2.63 4.94 22.27
CA VAL A 321 1.70 4.09 23.01
C VAL A 321 2.45 3.00 23.80
N HIS A 322 3.47 2.42 23.20
CA HIS A 322 4.31 1.44 23.92
C HIS A 322 5.05 2.08 25.08
N ARG A 323 5.60 3.28 24.88
CA ARG A 323 6.26 4.06 25.94
C ARG A 323 5.29 4.34 27.09
N GLN A 324 4.07 4.80 26.82
CA GLN A 324 3.04 5.05 27.82
C GLN A 324 2.65 3.77 28.56
N THR A 325 2.52 2.66 27.83
CA THR A 325 2.18 1.34 28.42
C THR A 325 3.27 0.86 29.36
N VAL A 326 4.54 0.92 28.93
CA VAL A 326 5.68 0.54 29.79
C VAL A 326 5.77 1.46 31.00
N GLU A 327 5.58 2.77 30.82
CA GLU A 327 5.58 3.73 31.93
C GLU A 327 4.51 3.39 32.98
N ALA A 328 3.30 3.08 32.57
CA ALA A 328 2.23 2.67 33.46
C ALA A 328 2.56 1.37 34.23
N ILE A 329 3.14 0.38 33.54
CA ILE A 329 3.58 -0.88 34.16
C ILE A 329 4.66 -0.60 35.22
N LEU A 330 5.69 0.19 34.89
CA LEU A 330 6.76 0.48 35.83
C LEU A 330 6.29 1.31 37.04
N LYS A 331 5.31 2.19 36.87
CA LYS A 331 4.64 2.89 38.00
C LYS A 331 3.94 1.92 38.92
N GLN A 332 3.18 1.00 38.36
CA GLN A 332 2.45 0.00 39.12
C GLN A 332 3.40 -0.92 39.89
N GLU A 333 4.52 -1.30 39.30
CA GLU A 333 5.59 -2.07 39.94
C GLU A 333 6.46 -1.24 40.89
N LYS A 334 6.15 0.06 41.06
CA LYS A 334 6.88 1.01 41.91
C LYS A 334 8.38 1.12 41.57
N LEU A 335 8.71 0.95 40.30
CA LEU A 335 10.07 1.09 39.78
C LEU A 335 10.37 2.53 39.36
N ILE A 336 9.33 3.33 39.09
CA ILE A 336 9.40 4.78 38.84
C ILE A 336 8.30 5.50 39.61
N ALA A 337 8.49 6.77 39.90
CA ALA A 337 7.48 7.59 40.57
C ALA A 337 6.50 8.23 39.58
N ASN A 338 6.99 8.86 38.50
CA ASN A 338 6.17 9.63 37.56
C ASN A 338 6.44 9.33 36.09
N ARG A 339 7.70 9.35 35.64
CA ARG A 339 8.05 9.27 34.22
C ARG A 339 9.25 8.36 33.98
N LEU A 340 9.32 7.76 32.77
CA LEU A 340 10.46 6.96 32.33
C LEU A 340 11.78 7.74 32.33
N ASP A 341 11.72 9.06 32.09
CA ASP A 341 12.89 9.93 32.05
C ASP A 341 13.58 10.10 33.42
N GLU A 342 12.98 9.57 34.50
CA GLU A 342 13.59 9.50 35.83
C GLU A 342 14.70 8.46 35.88
N LEU A 343 14.67 7.47 34.99
CA LEU A 343 15.66 6.41 34.88
C LEU A 343 16.78 6.79 33.91
N GLY A 344 18.00 6.48 34.27
CA GLY A 344 19.12 6.54 33.35
C GLY A 344 19.03 5.43 32.28
N LYS A 345 19.61 5.67 31.09
CA LYS A 345 19.59 4.70 29.98
C LYS A 345 19.99 3.27 30.41
N ALA A 346 21.03 3.13 31.18
CA ALA A 346 21.54 1.81 31.65
C ALA A 346 20.56 1.11 32.62
N GLU A 347 19.92 1.87 33.49
CA GLU A 347 18.93 1.35 34.43
C GLU A 347 17.66 0.89 33.70
N LEU A 348 17.13 1.71 32.76
CA LEU A 348 15.99 1.35 31.95
C LEU A 348 16.30 0.08 31.13
N LEU A 349 17.47 -0.01 30.48
CA LEU A 349 17.91 -1.22 29.79
C LEU A 349 17.91 -2.46 30.71
N THR A 350 18.42 -2.30 31.93
CA THR A 350 18.46 -3.41 32.89
C THR A 350 17.07 -3.90 33.27
N ILE A 351 16.13 -2.98 33.47
CA ILE A 351 14.73 -3.32 33.76
C ILE A 351 14.10 -4.03 32.56
N LEU A 352 14.16 -3.44 31.39
CA LEU A 352 13.54 -3.96 30.17
C LEU A 352 14.06 -5.35 29.79
N LEU A 353 15.35 -5.61 29.96
CA LEU A 353 15.98 -6.85 29.49
C LEU A 353 15.96 -7.97 30.52
N ASN A 354 16.00 -7.67 31.82
CA ASN A 354 16.23 -8.67 32.85
C ASN A 354 15.08 -8.85 33.86
N ARG A 355 14.18 -7.83 34.00
CA ARG A 355 13.06 -7.99 34.93
C ARG A 355 11.99 -8.90 34.34
N GLU A 356 11.51 -9.80 35.18
CA GLU A 356 10.31 -10.61 34.89
C GLU A 356 9.12 -9.97 35.61
N ILE A 357 8.26 -9.37 34.83
CA ILE A 357 7.01 -8.75 35.27
C ILE A 357 5.87 -9.55 34.67
N VAL A 358 4.80 -9.79 35.42
CA VAL A 358 3.58 -10.41 34.91
C VAL A 358 2.49 -9.37 34.85
N VAL A 359 2.05 -9.05 33.65
CA VAL A 359 1.08 -7.99 33.42
C VAL A 359 -0.26 -8.59 33.03
N GLN A 360 -1.35 -8.09 33.65
CA GLN A 360 -2.73 -8.44 33.30
C GLN A 360 -3.47 -7.18 32.87
N PRO A 361 -4.30 -7.23 31.81
CA PRO A 361 -5.01 -6.06 31.28
C PRO A 361 -5.89 -5.37 32.33
N ASP A 362 -6.54 -6.14 33.18
CA ASP A 362 -7.47 -5.64 34.20
C ASP A 362 -6.81 -4.85 35.35
N GLN A 363 -5.49 -4.78 35.36
CA GLN A 363 -4.72 -3.96 36.29
C GLN A 363 -4.70 -2.49 35.93
N PHE A 364 -5.20 -2.10 34.74
CA PHE A 364 -5.11 -0.74 34.21
C PHE A 364 -6.49 -0.20 33.85
N ASP A 365 -6.76 1.05 34.25
CA ASP A 365 -8.01 1.75 33.94
C ASP A 365 -7.96 2.44 32.57
N ASP A 366 -6.76 2.81 32.08
CA ASP A 366 -6.59 3.43 30.79
C ASP A 366 -6.91 2.44 29.65
N ALA A 367 -7.89 2.78 28.83
CA ALA A 367 -8.41 1.90 27.78
C ALA A 367 -7.36 1.57 26.69
N ILE A 368 -6.45 2.50 26.38
CA ILE A 368 -5.42 2.29 25.37
C ILE A 368 -4.34 1.36 25.90
N ILE A 369 -3.93 1.53 27.15
CA ILE A 369 -2.95 0.67 27.83
C ILE A 369 -3.51 -0.74 27.96
N LYS A 370 -4.73 -0.86 28.49
CA LYS A 370 -5.45 -2.14 28.62
C LYS A 370 -5.53 -2.87 27.29
N ASP A 371 -6.01 -2.22 26.27
CA ASP A 371 -6.18 -2.80 24.93
C ASP A 371 -4.83 -3.16 24.26
N THR A 372 -3.74 -2.41 24.54
CA THR A 372 -2.39 -2.75 24.06
C THR A 372 -1.90 -4.07 24.69
N ILE A 373 -2.07 -4.25 25.99
CA ILE A 373 -1.73 -5.47 26.72
C ILE A 373 -2.58 -6.65 26.24
N GLU A 374 -3.89 -6.47 26.11
CA GLU A 374 -4.82 -7.47 25.58
C GLU A 374 -4.44 -7.92 24.18
N THR A 375 -4.05 -6.96 23.31
CA THR A 375 -3.64 -7.26 21.92
C THR A 375 -2.39 -8.15 21.90
N ILE A 376 -1.40 -7.85 22.72
CA ILE A 376 -0.17 -8.66 22.79
C ILE A 376 -0.49 -10.08 23.29
N ALA A 377 -1.33 -10.22 24.30
CA ALA A 377 -1.78 -11.52 24.79
C ALA A 377 -2.62 -12.27 23.73
N GLN A 378 -3.45 -11.53 22.95
CA GLN A 378 -4.28 -12.09 21.90
C GLN A 378 -3.49 -12.66 20.72
N MET A 379 -2.30 -12.10 20.40
CA MET A 379 -1.43 -12.69 19.38
C MET A 379 -1.12 -14.16 19.65
N ALA A 380 -0.79 -14.53 20.89
CA ALA A 380 -0.55 -15.92 21.27
C ALA A 380 -1.80 -16.80 21.12
N HIS A 381 -2.98 -16.24 21.39
CA HIS A 381 -4.25 -16.96 21.18
C HIS A 381 -4.50 -17.21 19.70
N ILE A 382 -4.30 -16.20 18.84
CA ILE A 382 -4.43 -16.33 17.38
C ILE A 382 -3.45 -17.37 16.84
N GLN A 383 -2.20 -17.37 17.31
CA GLN A 383 -1.20 -18.37 16.88
C GLN A 383 -1.61 -19.80 17.23
N ARG A 384 -2.23 -20.02 18.39
CA ARG A 384 -2.74 -21.36 18.76
C ARG A 384 -3.88 -21.83 17.86
N LYS A 385 -4.73 -20.90 17.38
CA LYS A 385 -5.88 -21.21 16.50
C LYS A 385 -5.52 -21.31 15.03
N ASN A 386 -4.70 -20.39 14.55
CA ASN A 386 -4.44 -20.17 13.12
C ASN A 386 -3.01 -20.60 12.69
N GLY A 387 -2.23 -21.18 13.61
CA GLY A 387 -0.81 -21.45 13.41
C GLY A 387 0.07 -20.22 13.72
N THR A 388 1.34 -20.47 14.01
CA THR A 388 2.30 -19.42 14.39
C THR A 388 2.37 -18.26 13.37
N GLU A 389 2.33 -18.59 12.09
CA GLU A 389 2.39 -17.60 11.00
C GLU A 389 1.11 -16.75 10.88
N GLY A 390 0.03 -17.13 11.54
CA GLY A 390 -1.24 -16.40 11.52
C GLY A 390 -1.16 -15.00 12.14
N CYS A 391 -0.27 -14.80 13.13
CA CYS A 391 -0.05 -13.50 13.76
C CYS A 391 1.33 -13.46 14.43
N ASN A 392 2.40 -13.33 13.66
CA ASN A 392 3.78 -13.38 14.16
C ASN A 392 4.62 -12.15 13.82
N ARG A 393 3.97 -11.00 13.55
CA ARG A 393 4.66 -9.77 13.19
C ARG A 393 4.10 -8.59 13.96
N TYR A 394 5.00 -7.79 14.51
CA TYR A 394 4.67 -6.57 15.23
C TYR A 394 5.43 -5.39 14.65
N VAL A 395 4.74 -4.46 14.01
CA VAL A 395 5.29 -3.27 13.39
C VAL A 395 5.18 -2.09 14.35
N ILE A 396 6.27 -1.36 14.53
CA ILE A 396 6.36 -0.20 15.42
C ILE A 396 6.50 1.05 14.56
N SER A 397 5.45 1.86 14.48
CA SER A 397 5.53 3.14 13.78
C SER A 397 6.26 4.19 14.62
N HIS A 398 6.93 5.10 13.92
CA HIS A 398 7.71 6.17 14.54
C HIS A 398 8.85 5.65 15.41
N ALA A 399 9.64 4.68 14.90
CA ALA A 399 10.82 4.19 15.59
C ALA A 399 11.93 5.25 15.57
N GLU A 400 12.33 5.76 16.74
CA GLU A 400 13.27 6.88 16.89
C GLU A 400 14.56 6.50 17.61
N ASP A 401 14.51 5.43 18.44
CA ASP A 401 15.62 4.94 19.23
C ASP A 401 15.51 3.42 19.49
N ILE A 402 16.48 2.84 20.20
CA ILE A 402 16.47 1.42 20.57
C ILE A 402 15.28 1.05 21.47
N PHE A 403 14.79 1.99 22.27
CA PHE A 403 13.68 1.74 23.19
C PHE A 403 12.39 1.48 22.46
N SER A 404 12.21 2.04 21.24
CA SER A 404 11.06 1.74 20.40
C SER A 404 10.88 0.22 20.22
N VAL A 405 11.96 -0.50 19.98
CA VAL A 405 11.97 -1.97 19.82
C VAL A 405 11.95 -2.69 21.16
N LEU A 406 12.73 -2.22 22.13
CA LEU A 406 12.88 -2.87 23.44
C LEU A 406 11.60 -2.80 24.29
N PHE A 407 10.78 -1.76 24.15
CA PHE A 407 9.47 -1.71 24.81
C PHE A 407 8.58 -2.86 24.32
N VAL A 408 8.47 -3.08 23.03
CA VAL A 408 7.69 -4.20 22.49
C VAL A 408 8.30 -5.54 22.86
N PHE A 409 9.62 -5.68 22.80
CA PHE A 409 10.31 -6.89 23.22
C PHE A 409 10.03 -7.25 24.69
N SER A 410 10.00 -6.25 25.58
CA SER A 410 9.70 -6.43 27.00
C SER A 410 8.20 -6.71 27.22
N LEU A 411 7.32 -5.96 26.58
CA LEU A 411 5.87 -6.15 26.67
C LEU A 411 5.45 -7.57 26.25
N LEU A 412 6.02 -8.11 25.17
CA LEU A 412 5.77 -9.48 24.75
C LEU A 412 6.12 -10.46 25.90
N ARG A 413 7.29 -10.31 26.53
CA ARG A 413 7.73 -11.15 27.63
C ARG A 413 6.86 -10.99 28.88
N TRP A 414 6.47 -9.78 29.22
CA TRP A 414 5.66 -9.47 30.39
C TRP A 414 4.18 -9.89 30.23
N CYS A 415 3.69 -9.98 29.00
CA CYS A 415 2.33 -10.44 28.69
C CYS A 415 2.23 -11.96 28.45
N GLY A 416 3.18 -12.75 28.96
CA GLY A 416 3.07 -14.21 29.04
C GLY A 416 3.79 -15.03 27.97
N TRP A 417 4.58 -14.40 27.09
CA TRP A 417 5.46 -15.13 26.17
C TRP A 417 6.67 -15.70 26.95
N LYS A 418 6.93 -16.99 26.80
CA LYS A 418 8.05 -17.61 27.50
C LYS A 418 9.38 -17.08 27.02
N LYS A 419 10.30 -16.91 27.98
CA LYS A 419 11.70 -16.57 27.69
C LYS A 419 12.31 -17.65 26.78
N GLY A 420 12.82 -17.24 25.60
CA GLY A 420 13.43 -18.18 24.67
C GLY A 420 12.45 -18.78 23.64
N GLU A 421 11.14 -18.45 23.70
CA GLU A 421 10.13 -18.91 22.74
C GLU A 421 9.28 -17.71 22.27
N LEU A 422 9.92 -16.72 21.64
CA LEU A 422 9.22 -15.54 21.12
C LEU A 422 9.12 -15.61 19.58
N PRO A 423 8.10 -16.27 19.02
CA PRO A 423 7.95 -16.45 17.57
C PRO A 423 7.32 -15.22 16.89
N VAL A 424 7.80 -14.02 17.23
CA VAL A 424 7.30 -12.76 16.71
C VAL A 424 8.46 -11.95 16.11
N ASP A 425 8.32 -11.52 14.86
CA ASP A 425 9.24 -10.55 14.24
C ASP A 425 8.88 -9.15 14.74
N ILE A 426 9.79 -8.47 15.42
CA ILE A 426 9.63 -7.09 15.89
C ILE A 426 10.22 -6.17 14.81
N ILE A 427 9.39 -5.31 14.21
CA ILE A 427 9.70 -4.60 12.98
C ILE A 427 9.67 -3.08 13.25
N PRO A 428 10.83 -2.42 13.39
CA PRO A 428 10.87 -0.97 13.48
C PRO A 428 10.51 -0.35 12.12
N LEU A 429 9.70 0.72 12.13
CA LEU A 429 9.39 1.53 10.97
C LEU A 429 10.05 2.91 11.11
N PHE A 430 11.00 3.18 10.22
CA PHE A 430 11.64 4.49 10.07
C PHE A 430 10.94 5.25 8.95
N GLU A 431 10.33 6.40 9.28
CA GLU A 431 9.45 7.14 8.36
C GLU A 431 9.68 8.66 8.35
N SER A 432 10.48 9.19 9.28
CA SER A 432 10.94 10.58 9.26
C SER A 432 12.36 10.69 8.68
N MET A 433 12.75 11.89 8.21
CA MET A 433 14.11 12.14 7.71
C MET A 433 15.16 11.89 8.80
N GLU A 434 14.87 12.28 10.03
CA GLU A 434 15.76 12.06 11.18
C GLU A 434 15.83 10.57 11.55
N GLY A 435 14.70 9.88 11.61
CA GLY A 435 14.62 8.44 11.87
C GLY A 435 15.42 7.63 10.84
N MET A 436 15.30 7.95 9.55
CA MET A 436 16.07 7.30 8.48
C MET A 436 17.57 7.56 8.62
N LYS A 437 17.97 8.79 8.95
CA LYS A 437 19.38 9.15 9.17
C LYS A 437 19.99 8.36 10.33
N ASN A 438 19.25 8.14 11.39
CA ASN A 438 19.72 7.47 12.61
C ASN A 438 19.51 5.96 12.59
N ALA A 439 18.80 5.40 11.60
CA ALA A 439 18.42 3.99 11.55
C ALA A 439 19.61 3.03 11.67
N GLY A 440 20.72 3.33 11.02
CA GLY A 440 21.94 2.50 11.10
C GLY A 440 22.49 2.38 12.51
N SER A 441 22.69 3.50 13.22
CA SER A 441 23.21 3.52 14.59
C SER A 441 22.24 2.89 15.59
N ILE A 442 20.92 3.09 15.40
CA ILE A 442 19.88 2.46 16.23
C ILE A 442 19.95 0.94 16.11
N MET A 443 20.02 0.43 14.89
CA MET A 443 20.04 -1.01 14.65
C MET A 443 21.37 -1.64 15.10
N GLN A 444 22.48 -0.95 14.91
CA GLN A 444 23.79 -1.40 15.43
C GLN A 444 23.75 -1.54 16.94
N GLU A 445 23.33 -0.51 17.66
CA GLU A 445 23.23 -0.55 19.14
C GLU A 445 22.28 -1.68 19.59
N LEU A 446 21.17 -1.90 18.88
CA LEU A 446 20.23 -2.96 19.20
C LEU A 446 20.82 -4.36 19.02
N PHE A 447 21.60 -4.58 17.95
CA PHE A 447 22.25 -5.88 17.68
C PHE A 447 23.38 -6.20 18.66
N ASP A 448 23.99 -5.20 19.29
CA ASP A 448 24.99 -5.37 20.33
C ASP A 448 24.39 -5.83 21.69
N ILE A 449 23.04 -5.78 21.85
CA ILE A 449 22.35 -6.23 23.05
C ILE A 449 22.20 -7.77 23.01
N PRO A 450 22.86 -8.53 23.95
CA PRO A 450 22.89 -9.99 23.87
C PRO A 450 21.51 -10.66 23.91
N GLN A 451 20.57 -10.11 24.68
CA GLN A 451 19.21 -10.65 24.80
C GLN A 451 18.44 -10.50 23.48
N TYR A 452 18.58 -9.34 22.81
CA TYR A 452 17.97 -9.11 21.51
C TYR A 452 18.65 -9.93 20.42
N ARG A 453 19.97 -10.05 20.47
CA ARG A 453 20.73 -10.93 19.58
C ARG A 453 20.27 -12.38 19.66
N THR A 454 20.01 -12.88 20.87
CA THR A 454 19.44 -14.22 21.08
C THR A 454 18.07 -14.36 20.40
N HIS A 455 17.22 -13.34 20.50
CA HIS A 455 15.95 -13.32 19.79
C HIS A 455 16.13 -13.37 18.27
N ILE A 456 17.04 -12.60 17.71
CA ILE A 456 17.34 -12.61 16.26
C ILE A 456 17.81 -14.00 15.79
N VAL A 457 18.64 -14.70 16.57
CA VAL A 457 19.04 -16.08 16.27
C VAL A 457 17.82 -17.01 16.18
N GLN A 458 16.87 -16.90 17.11
CA GLN A 458 15.61 -17.66 17.08
C GLN A 458 14.74 -17.29 15.85
N ARG A 459 14.86 -16.08 15.34
CA ARG A 459 14.23 -15.62 14.10
C ARG A 459 15.08 -15.92 12.85
N ARG A 460 15.94 -16.95 12.91
CA ARG A 460 16.77 -17.43 11.79
C ARG A 460 17.80 -16.40 11.32
N ASN A 461 18.38 -15.64 12.22
CA ASN A 461 19.32 -14.55 11.93
C ASN A 461 18.79 -13.54 10.90
N ARG A 462 17.53 -13.17 10.99
CA ARG A 462 16.92 -12.16 10.08
C ARG A 462 16.27 -11.03 10.87
N GLN A 463 16.40 -9.83 10.36
CA GLN A 463 15.71 -8.64 10.85
C GLN A 463 14.90 -8.01 9.74
N ILE A 464 13.61 -7.83 9.98
CA ILE A 464 12.74 -7.07 9.09
C ILE A 464 12.75 -5.62 9.55
N ILE A 465 12.97 -4.70 8.61
CA ILE A 465 13.01 -3.25 8.85
C ILE A 465 12.07 -2.58 7.87
N MET A 466 11.14 -1.78 8.37
CA MET A 466 10.17 -1.09 7.53
C MET A 466 10.62 0.35 7.27
N LEU A 467 10.42 0.81 6.03
CA LEU A 467 10.71 2.18 5.59
C LEU A 467 9.43 2.84 5.06
N GLY A 468 9.13 4.05 5.57
CA GLY A 468 7.92 4.78 5.28
C GLY A 468 8.09 5.81 4.16
N PHE A 469 7.43 5.60 3.01
CA PHE A 469 7.51 6.52 1.87
C PHE A 469 6.62 7.75 2.02
N SER A 470 5.40 7.57 2.51
CA SER A 470 4.39 8.63 2.56
C SER A 470 4.75 9.74 3.54
N ASP A 471 5.11 9.36 4.76
CA ASP A 471 5.50 10.31 5.80
C ASP A 471 6.87 10.90 5.48
N GLY A 472 7.81 10.11 4.94
CA GLY A 472 9.09 10.61 4.44
C GLY A 472 8.94 11.69 3.35
N THR A 473 8.04 11.49 2.38
CA THR A 473 7.78 12.51 1.33
C THR A 473 7.09 13.75 1.91
N LYS A 474 6.16 13.58 2.85
CA LYS A 474 5.53 14.71 3.55
C LYS A 474 6.57 15.53 4.31
N ASP A 475 7.55 14.88 4.92
CA ASP A 475 8.61 15.51 5.69
C ASP A 475 9.70 16.14 4.81
N GLY A 476 10.30 15.38 3.91
CA GLY A 476 11.50 15.74 3.15
C GLY A 476 11.28 16.15 1.69
N GLY A 477 10.06 16.09 1.17
CA GLY A 477 9.81 16.24 -0.27
C GLY A 477 10.21 15.00 -1.08
N TYR A 478 9.81 14.98 -2.35
CA TYR A 478 9.86 13.76 -3.15
C TYR A 478 11.29 13.21 -3.36
N LEU A 479 12.21 14.05 -3.85
CA LEU A 479 13.54 13.57 -4.25
C LEU A 479 14.39 13.20 -3.02
N GLN A 480 14.36 14.02 -1.98
CA GLN A 480 15.09 13.74 -0.74
C GLN A 480 14.59 12.48 -0.05
N ALA A 481 13.27 12.30 0.04
CA ALA A 481 12.70 11.11 0.67
C ALA A 481 13.12 9.82 -0.03
N ASN A 482 13.04 9.77 -1.36
CA ASN A 482 13.47 8.59 -2.12
C ASN A 482 14.97 8.33 -1.98
N TRP A 483 15.81 9.37 -2.00
CA TRP A 483 17.24 9.23 -1.79
C TRP A 483 17.57 8.77 -0.37
N SER A 484 16.92 9.32 0.64
CA SER A 484 17.09 8.90 2.04
C SER A 484 16.73 7.43 2.22
N ILE A 485 15.62 6.95 1.63
CA ILE A 485 15.24 5.53 1.67
C ILE A 485 16.31 4.66 1.02
N TYR A 486 16.83 5.07 -0.14
CA TYR A 486 17.88 4.32 -0.85
C TYR A 486 19.15 4.20 0.00
N THR A 487 19.68 5.30 0.51
CA THR A 487 20.90 5.33 1.32
C THR A 487 20.72 4.66 2.68
N THR A 488 19.53 4.79 3.29
CA THR A 488 19.21 4.06 4.53
C THR A 488 19.21 2.55 4.32
N LYS A 489 18.70 2.06 3.18
CA LYS A 489 18.77 0.63 2.84
C LYS A 489 20.21 0.15 2.70
N GLU A 490 21.10 0.92 2.05
CA GLU A 490 22.53 0.58 1.96
C GLU A 490 23.18 0.51 3.34
N THR A 491 22.95 1.53 4.18
CA THR A 491 23.50 1.59 5.54
C THR A 491 23.03 0.43 6.39
N LEU A 492 21.72 0.14 6.37
CA LEU A 492 21.14 -0.97 7.15
C LEU A 492 21.60 -2.33 6.63
N SER A 493 21.81 -2.47 5.31
CA SER A 493 22.39 -3.70 4.75
C SER A 493 23.79 -3.94 5.30
N ALA A 494 24.64 -2.93 5.28
CA ALA A 494 26.00 -3.03 5.82
C ALA A 494 26.01 -3.36 7.30
N VAL A 495 25.21 -2.67 8.11
CA VAL A 495 25.09 -2.94 9.56
C VAL A 495 24.63 -4.37 9.83
N CYS A 496 23.64 -4.86 9.10
CA CYS A 496 23.18 -6.24 9.25
C CYS A 496 24.23 -7.26 8.84
N ASP A 497 24.94 -7.03 7.73
CA ASP A 497 26.00 -7.92 7.24
C ASP A 497 27.16 -8.00 8.23
N GLU A 498 27.58 -6.89 8.82
CA GLU A 498 28.63 -6.84 9.86
C GLU A 498 28.28 -7.72 11.09
N HIS A 499 26.98 -7.84 11.40
CA HIS A 499 26.49 -8.67 12.52
C HIS A 499 26.09 -10.10 12.08
N GLY A 500 26.24 -10.47 10.80
CA GLY A 500 25.79 -11.76 10.27
C GLY A 500 24.27 -11.93 10.34
N ILE A 501 23.52 -10.83 10.16
CA ILE A 501 22.06 -10.78 10.16
C ILE A 501 21.57 -10.53 8.74
N GLN A 502 20.56 -11.27 8.33
CA GLN A 502 19.91 -11.06 7.04
C GLN A 502 18.92 -9.89 7.13
N ALA A 503 19.21 -8.78 6.45
CA ALA A 503 18.30 -7.67 6.37
C ALA A 503 17.15 -7.98 5.40
N ILE A 504 15.91 -7.72 5.82
CA ILE A 504 14.71 -7.80 4.97
C ILE A 504 14.00 -6.45 5.02
N PHE A 505 13.93 -5.77 3.88
CA PHE A 505 13.24 -4.49 3.80
C PHE A 505 11.76 -4.66 3.56
N PHE A 506 10.96 -3.94 4.34
CA PHE A 506 9.52 -3.85 4.18
C PHE A 506 9.16 -2.41 3.75
N ASP A 507 8.76 -2.24 2.50
CA ASP A 507 8.49 -0.93 1.92
C ASP A 507 7.05 -0.50 2.17
N GLY A 508 6.87 0.56 2.96
CA GLY A 508 5.60 1.20 3.24
C GLY A 508 5.13 2.09 2.09
N ARG A 509 4.80 1.48 0.93
CA ARG A 509 4.45 2.19 -0.30
C ARG A 509 2.96 2.42 -0.44
N GLY A 510 2.58 3.60 -0.97
CA GLY A 510 1.22 3.92 -1.36
C GLY A 510 1.00 3.86 -2.88
N GLY A 511 -0.18 4.29 -3.34
CA GLY A 511 -0.54 4.32 -4.77
C GLY A 511 0.20 5.39 -5.58
N PRO A 512 0.08 6.69 -5.23
CA PRO A 512 0.68 7.77 -6.00
C PRO A 512 2.20 7.85 -5.84
N PRO A 513 2.92 8.42 -6.83
CA PRO A 513 4.37 8.66 -6.74
C PRO A 513 4.80 9.38 -5.47
N ALA A 514 4.06 10.39 -5.03
CA ALA A 514 4.28 11.12 -3.77
C ALA A 514 4.18 10.25 -2.51
N ARG A 515 3.76 8.99 -2.64
CA ARG A 515 3.66 8.01 -1.56
C ARG A 515 4.45 6.73 -1.86
N GLY A 516 5.44 6.83 -2.74
CA GLY A 516 6.27 5.70 -3.16
C GLY A 516 5.64 4.81 -4.24
N GLY A 517 4.53 5.25 -4.85
CA GLY A 517 3.88 4.56 -5.97
C GLY A 517 4.68 4.61 -7.27
N GLY A 518 4.02 4.27 -8.37
CA GLY A 518 4.63 4.10 -9.68
C GLY A 518 4.88 2.63 -10.03
N LYS A 519 5.69 2.38 -11.07
CA LYS A 519 5.98 0.99 -11.51
C LYS A 519 6.86 0.26 -10.48
N THR A 520 6.26 -0.61 -9.70
CA THR A 520 6.89 -1.29 -8.55
C THR A 520 8.09 -2.15 -8.96
N HIS A 521 8.01 -2.86 -10.08
CA HIS A 521 9.12 -3.67 -10.58
C HIS A 521 10.36 -2.82 -10.94
N ARG A 522 10.17 -1.63 -11.53
CA ARG A 522 11.29 -0.71 -11.83
C ARG A 522 11.98 -0.24 -10.55
N PHE A 523 11.21 0.02 -9.51
CA PHE A 523 11.76 0.42 -8.22
C PHE A 523 12.70 -0.67 -7.68
N TYR A 524 12.26 -1.93 -7.63
CA TYR A 524 13.12 -3.01 -7.14
C TYR A 524 14.27 -3.33 -8.08
N ALA A 525 14.05 -3.33 -9.39
CA ALA A 525 15.11 -3.53 -10.38
C ALA A 525 16.18 -2.41 -10.36
N SER A 526 15.89 -1.24 -9.78
CA SER A 526 16.84 -0.12 -9.66
C SER A 526 17.73 -0.17 -8.43
N HIS A 527 17.55 -1.15 -7.53
CA HIS A 527 18.40 -1.31 -6.36
C HIS A 527 19.81 -1.74 -6.77
N GLY A 528 20.83 -1.10 -6.18
CA GLY A 528 22.22 -1.46 -6.36
C GLY A 528 22.61 -2.69 -5.52
N LYS A 529 23.79 -3.25 -5.80
CA LYS A 529 24.33 -4.45 -5.11
C LYS A 529 24.53 -4.28 -3.59
N ASN A 530 24.63 -3.05 -3.10
CA ASN A 530 24.83 -2.74 -1.69
C ASN A 530 23.52 -2.79 -0.86
N ILE A 531 22.37 -3.00 -1.52
CA ILE A 531 21.09 -3.14 -0.86
C ILE A 531 20.74 -4.62 -0.77
N ALA A 532 20.54 -5.13 0.44
CA ALA A 532 20.15 -6.51 0.67
C ALA A 532 18.82 -6.84 -0.06
N ASN A 533 18.86 -7.91 -0.85
CA ASN A 533 17.74 -8.36 -1.68
C ASN A 533 17.42 -9.83 -1.42
N HIS A 534 17.08 -10.17 -0.17
CA HIS A 534 16.70 -11.52 0.22
C HIS A 534 15.21 -11.79 0.04
N ALA A 535 14.39 -10.77 0.14
CA ALA A 535 12.95 -10.80 -0.10
C ALA A 535 12.45 -9.41 -0.46
N ILE A 536 11.33 -9.35 -1.19
CA ILE A 536 10.56 -8.14 -1.40
C ILE A 536 9.36 -8.16 -0.45
N GLN A 537 9.21 -7.14 0.39
CA GLN A 537 8.01 -6.94 1.20
C GLN A 537 7.48 -5.53 0.98
N LEU A 538 6.19 -5.41 0.67
CA LEU A 538 5.59 -4.10 0.39
C LEU A 538 4.12 -4.05 0.81
N THR A 539 3.65 -2.85 1.14
CA THR A 539 2.24 -2.59 1.34
C THR A 539 1.52 -2.40 0.01
N ILE A 540 0.33 -2.98 -0.10
CA ILE A 540 -0.62 -2.75 -1.18
C ILE A 540 -1.79 -1.98 -0.57
N GLN A 541 -1.93 -0.72 -0.97
CA GLN A 541 -2.84 0.22 -0.30
C GLN A 541 -4.04 0.57 -1.16
N GLY A 542 -5.22 0.56 -0.56
CA GLY A 542 -6.44 1.14 -1.08
C GLY A 542 -6.75 0.78 -2.53
N GLN A 543 -6.79 1.77 -3.42
CA GLN A 543 -7.10 1.56 -4.84
C GLN A 543 -6.11 0.65 -5.58
N THR A 544 -4.85 0.57 -5.14
CA THR A 544 -3.86 -0.34 -5.74
C THR A 544 -4.31 -1.79 -5.63
N ILE A 545 -5.08 -2.15 -4.59
CA ILE A 545 -5.66 -3.48 -4.43
C ILE A 545 -6.56 -3.81 -5.62
N THR A 546 -7.45 -2.91 -6.02
CA THR A 546 -8.35 -3.14 -7.16
C THR A 546 -7.69 -2.92 -8.50
N SER A 547 -6.84 -1.89 -8.63
CA SER A 547 -6.27 -1.52 -9.92
C SER A 547 -5.14 -2.44 -10.39
N MET A 548 -4.30 -2.93 -9.46
CA MET A 548 -3.11 -3.71 -9.77
C MET A 548 -3.22 -5.18 -9.33
N TYR A 549 -4.16 -5.50 -8.42
CA TYR A 549 -4.32 -6.84 -7.86
C TYR A 549 -5.78 -7.30 -7.85
N GLY A 550 -6.71 -6.55 -8.41
CA GLY A 550 -8.15 -6.82 -8.32
C GLY A 550 -8.65 -7.98 -9.17
N THR A 551 -7.84 -8.50 -10.09
CA THR A 551 -8.19 -9.66 -10.92
C THR A 551 -7.05 -10.68 -10.92
N LYS A 552 -7.34 -11.94 -11.26
CA LYS A 552 -6.31 -13.00 -11.36
C LYS A 552 -5.17 -12.60 -12.32
N ALA A 553 -5.51 -12.05 -13.49
CA ALA A 553 -4.52 -11.63 -14.48
C ALA A 553 -3.61 -10.52 -13.94
N HIS A 554 -4.19 -9.47 -13.34
CA HIS A 554 -3.43 -8.39 -12.70
C HIS A 554 -2.54 -8.92 -11.57
N PHE A 555 -3.09 -9.74 -10.68
CA PHE A 555 -2.34 -10.28 -9.54
C PHE A 555 -1.14 -11.10 -10.01
N LYS A 556 -1.37 -12.06 -10.93
CA LYS A 556 -0.29 -12.91 -11.46
C LYS A 556 0.79 -12.09 -12.14
N HIS A 557 0.41 -11.17 -13.04
CA HIS A 557 1.36 -10.31 -13.74
C HIS A 557 2.22 -9.49 -12.77
N ASN A 558 1.61 -8.79 -11.81
CA ASN A 558 2.38 -7.96 -10.88
C ASN A 558 3.26 -8.79 -9.95
N CYS A 559 2.82 -9.98 -9.52
CA CYS A 559 3.66 -10.89 -8.75
C CYS A 559 4.84 -11.44 -9.57
N GLU A 560 4.61 -11.83 -10.83
CA GLU A 560 5.67 -12.26 -11.75
C GLU A 560 6.71 -11.15 -11.98
N GLN A 561 6.25 -9.91 -12.15
CA GLN A 561 7.14 -8.75 -12.30
C GLN A 561 7.98 -8.49 -11.04
N LEU A 562 7.41 -8.67 -9.84
CA LEU A 562 8.14 -8.55 -8.58
C LEU A 562 9.20 -9.65 -8.43
N LEU A 563 8.82 -10.89 -8.74
CA LEU A 563 9.76 -12.03 -8.70
C LEU A 563 10.88 -11.85 -9.73
N ALA A 564 10.55 -11.45 -10.96
CA ALA A 564 11.53 -11.18 -12.00
C ALA A 564 12.49 -10.06 -11.60
N ALA A 565 11.99 -8.95 -11.06
CA ALA A 565 12.81 -7.83 -10.60
C ALA A 565 13.76 -8.23 -9.45
N GLY A 566 13.26 -8.96 -8.45
CA GLY A 566 14.07 -9.41 -7.34
C GLY A 566 15.14 -10.43 -7.74
N LEU A 567 14.78 -11.38 -8.57
CA LEU A 567 15.71 -12.42 -9.06
C LEU A 567 16.78 -11.81 -9.98
N SER A 568 16.40 -10.90 -10.89
CA SER A 568 17.37 -10.26 -11.79
C SER A 568 18.41 -9.45 -11.02
N THR A 569 18.02 -8.67 -10.04
CA THR A 569 18.94 -7.89 -9.21
C THR A 569 19.92 -8.77 -8.44
N ARG A 570 19.48 -9.95 -7.99
CA ARG A 570 20.29 -10.87 -7.19
C ARG A 570 21.24 -11.72 -8.05
N LEU A 571 20.83 -12.08 -9.26
CA LEU A 571 21.54 -13.05 -10.10
C LEU A 571 22.43 -12.40 -11.18
N PHE A 572 22.00 -11.26 -11.65
CA PHE A 572 22.88 -10.41 -12.45
C PHE A 572 23.59 -9.48 -11.45
N GLU A 573 24.86 -9.66 -11.22
CA GLU A 573 25.74 -8.68 -10.58
C GLU A 573 25.69 -7.42 -11.43
N THR A 574 24.62 -6.68 -11.25
CA THR A 574 24.22 -5.64 -12.17
C THR A 574 25.08 -4.41 -11.96
N GLU A 575 25.39 -3.76 -13.06
CA GLU A 575 25.99 -2.46 -13.25
C GLU A 575 25.17 -1.29 -12.60
N ASN A 576 24.21 -1.60 -11.71
CA ASN A 576 23.39 -0.60 -10.99
C ASN A 576 24.19 0.12 -9.88
N GLU A 577 25.50 -0.05 -9.83
CA GLU A 577 26.33 0.65 -8.87
C GLU A 577 26.37 2.15 -9.20
N ILE A 578 25.92 2.96 -8.23
CA ILE A 578 25.99 4.41 -8.37
C ILE A 578 27.44 4.85 -8.12
N SER A 579 28.10 5.36 -9.15
CA SER A 579 29.46 5.89 -9.03
C SER A 579 29.54 7.02 -8.00
N ALA A 580 30.72 7.23 -7.40
CA ALA A 580 30.91 8.30 -6.44
C ALA A 580 30.51 9.69 -7.00
N GLN A 581 30.80 9.93 -8.28
CA GLN A 581 30.42 11.18 -8.96
C GLN A 581 28.89 11.30 -9.11
N HIS A 582 28.21 10.24 -9.52
CA HIS A 582 26.74 10.23 -9.63
C HIS A 582 26.09 10.37 -8.25
N ARG A 583 26.67 9.74 -7.22
CA ARG A 583 26.20 9.85 -5.84
C ARG A 583 26.23 11.30 -5.36
N GLN A 584 27.34 11.99 -5.53
CA GLN A 584 27.46 13.41 -5.18
C GLN A 584 26.45 14.31 -5.90
N LEU A 585 26.16 14.00 -7.18
CA LEU A 585 25.15 14.75 -7.93
C LEU A 585 23.73 14.51 -7.36
N ILE A 586 23.40 13.26 -7.06
CA ILE A 586 22.07 12.92 -6.48
C ILE A 586 21.92 13.53 -5.08
N GLU A 587 22.95 13.44 -4.25
CA GLU A 587 22.94 14.04 -2.90
C GLU A 587 22.71 15.55 -2.98
N LYS A 588 23.41 16.22 -3.89
CA LYS A 588 23.25 17.67 -4.08
C LYS A 588 21.84 18.02 -4.60
N LEU A 589 21.31 17.26 -5.56
CA LEU A 589 19.95 17.44 -6.05
C LEU A 589 18.92 17.21 -4.95
N ALA A 590 19.09 16.16 -4.16
CA ALA A 590 18.22 15.83 -3.05
C ALA A 590 18.21 16.95 -1.99
N GLN A 591 19.39 17.45 -1.62
CA GLN A 591 19.55 18.54 -0.67
C GLN A 591 18.90 19.84 -1.16
N LEU A 592 19.13 20.26 -2.41
CA LEU A 592 18.52 21.47 -3.00
C LEU A 592 17.00 21.35 -3.08
N SER A 593 16.51 20.14 -3.45
CA SER A 593 15.06 19.87 -3.49
C SER A 593 14.45 19.92 -2.08
N PHE A 594 15.16 19.39 -1.07
CA PHE A 594 14.75 19.45 0.34
C PHE A 594 14.64 20.88 0.86
N GLU A 595 15.65 21.71 0.57
CA GLU A 595 15.65 23.12 0.98
C GLU A 595 14.47 23.87 0.37
N LYS A 596 14.21 23.68 -0.92
CA LYS A 596 13.06 24.28 -1.62
C LYS A 596 11.73 23.82 -1.03
N TYR A 597 11.59 22.52 -0.76
CA TYR A 597 10.37 21.95 -0.18
C TYR A 597 10.16 22.40 1.27
N THR A 598 11.22 22.50 2.05
CA THR A 598 11.17 23.02 3.43
C THR A 598 10.76 24.49 3.45
N ALA A 599 11.26 25.29 2.52
CA ALA A 599 10.82 26.67 2.37
C ALA A 599 9.32 26.78 2.05
N LEU A 600 8.78 25.87 1.23
CA LEU A 600 7.35 25.78 0.96
C LEU A 600 6.55 25.42 2.23
N LYS A 601 6.98 24.37 2.96
CA LYS A 601 6.28 23.95 4.20
C LYS A 601 6.24 25.04 5.28
N ASN A 602 7.30 25.83 5.36
CA ASN A 602 7.44 26.90 6.34
C ASN A 602 6.82 28.23 5.87
N HIS A 603 6.22 28.27 4.71
CA HIS A 603 5.55 29.48 4.22
C HIS A 603 4.26 29.73 4.98
N ASP A 604 4.03 30.96 5.43
CA ASP A 604 2.87 31.36 6.27
C ASP A 604 1.53 30.96 5.64
N MET A 605 1.45 30.95 4.30
CA MET A 605 0.24 30.59 3.56
C MET A 605 0.08 29.08 3.30
N PHE A 606 1.03 28.24 3.69
CA PHE A 606 0.98 26.81 3.37
C PHE A 606 -0.25 26.11 3.98
N ILE A 607 -0.42 26.21 5.28
CA ILE A 607 -1.58 25.63 5.98
C ILE A 607 -2.87 26.36 5.61
N PRO A 608 -2.95 27.71 5.64
CA PRO A 608 -4.15 28.43 5.21
C PRO A 608 -4.61 28.10 3.79
N TYR A 609 -3.67 27.90 2.85
CA TYR A 609 -3.99 27.51 1.48
C TYR A 609 -4.68 26.13 1.42
N LEU A 610 -4.11 25.14 2.11
CA LEU A 610 -4.70 23.81 2.18
C LEU A 610 -6.06 23.81 2.88
N GLU A 611 -6.21 24.57 3.95
CA GLU A 611 -7.47 24.64 4.68
C GLU A 611 -8.59 25.34 3.90
N ASN A 612 -8.27 26.45 3.22
CA ASN A 612 -9.29 27.32 2.65
C ASN A 612 -9.53 27.10 1.16
N LYS A 613 -8.50 26.65 0.41
CA LYS A 613 -8.60 26.50 -1.05
C LYS A 613 -8.67 25.03 -1.50
N SER A 614 -8.44 24.07 -0.58
CA SER A 614 -8.49 22.63 -0.91
C SER A 614 -9.67 21.91 -0.27
N THR A 615 -9.76 20.62 -0.55
CA THR A 615 -10.76 19.72 0.01
C THR A 615 -10.34 19.11 1.37
N LEU A 616 -9.26 19.57 1.97
CA LEU A 616 -8.69 18.96 3.19
C LEU A 616 -9.72 18.81 4.32
N LYS A 617 -10.51 19.84 4.58
CA LYS A 617 -11.56 19.83 5.62
C LYS A 617 -12.67 18.78 5.39
N TYR A 618 -12.80 18.29 4.17
CA TYR A 618 -13.85 17.36 3.78
C TYR A 618 -13.42 15.90 3.83
N TYR A 619 -12.12 15.62 3.92
CA TYR A 619 -11.64 14.23 4.05
C TYR A 619 -12.19 13.55 5.30
N GLY A 620 -12.28 14.26 6.44
CA GLY A 620 -12.82 13.72 7.69
C GLY A 620 -14.32 13.46 7.68
N LYS A 621 -15.06 14.16 6.80
CA LYS A 621 -16.50 13.99 6.63
C LYS A 621 -16.86 12.82 5.69
N THR A 622 -15.86 12.20 5.08
CA THR A 622 -16.12 11.11 4.11
C THR A 622 -16.32 9.76 4.80
N ASN A 623 -17.22 8.92 4.27
CA ASN A 623 -17.45 7.55 4.72
C ASN A 623 -16.48 6.56 4.04
N ILE A 624 -15.18 6.91 4.03
CA ILE A 624 -14.18 6.21 3.23
C ILE A 624 -13.52 5.07 4.00
N GLY A 625 -13.19 5.29 5.24
CA GLY A 625 -12.50 4.32 6.07
C GLY A 625 -12.82 4.52 7.55
N SER A 626 -12.48 3.53 8.37
CA SER A 626 -12.73 3.58 9.82
C SER A 626 -11.82 4.60 10.53
N ARG A 627 -10.64 4.87 9.95
CA ARG A 627 -9.59 5.67 10.56
C ARG A 627 -9.95 7.17 10.62
N PRO A 628 -9.67 7.90 11.72
CA PRO A 628 -9.76 9.36 11.76
C PRO A 628 -8.81 10.03 10.75
N ASP A 629 -9.18 11.20 10.25
CA ASP A 629 -8.43 11.97 9.25
C ASP A 629 -7.21 12.72 9.81
N LYS A 630 -7.24 13.06 11.10
CA LYS A 630 -6.14 13.72 11.80
C LYS A 630 -5.75 12.98 13.08
N ARG A 631 -4.53 13.24 13.56
CA ARG A 631 -4.04 12.78 14.86
C ARG A 631 -4.35 13.87 15.90
N GLY A 632 -5.15 13.55 16.92
CA GLY A 632 -5.50 14.48 18.02
C GLY A 632 -6.70 15.38 17.76
N ASP A 633 -7.09 16.14 18.81
CA ASP A 633 -8.32 16.96 18.87
C ASP A 633 -8.06 18.47 18.80
N LYS A 634 -6.87 18.91 18.36
CA LYS A 634 -6.55 20.33 18.25
C LYS A 634 -7.48 21.03 17.25
N GLU A 635 -8.00 22.20 17.62
CA GLU A 635 -8.83 23.04 16.74
C GLU A 635 -8.02 23.62 15.57
N GLN A 636 -6.74 23.92 15.78
CA GLN A 636 -5.85 24.50 14.77
C GLN A 636 -5.03 23.39 14.12
N LEU A 637 -5.06 23.31 12.80
CA LEU A 637 -4.35 22.30 12.03
C LEU A 637 -2.84 22.53 12.10
N ASP A 638 -2.10 21.51 12.50
CA ASP A 638 -0.65 21.44 12.39
C ASP A 638 -0.25 20.41 11.34
N LEU A 639 0.85 20.66 10.64
CA LEU A 639 1.36 19.73 9.62
C LEU A 639 1.70 18.37 10.23
N GLU A 640 2.16 18.32 11.48
CA GLU A 640 2.49 17.08 12.18
C GLU A 640 1.25 16.21 12.43
N ASP A 641 0.12 16.85 12.75
CA ASP A 641 -1.15 16.17 12.98
C ASP A 641 -1.81 15.68 11.68
N LEU A 642 -1.39 16.26 10.54
CA LEU A 642 -1.94 15.94 9.23
C LEU A 642 -1.41 14.60 8.69
N ARG A 643 -2.31 13.68 8.41
CA ARG A 643 -1.95 12.38 7.82
C ARG A 643 -1.54 12.51 6.35
N ALA A 644 -0.59 11.69 5.92
CA ALA A 644 -0.04 11.74 4.57
C ALA A 644 -1.10 11.51 3.46
N ILE A 645 -2.14 10.70 3.71
CA ILE A 645 -3.20 10.43 2.70
C ILE A 645 -4.05 11.67 2.43
N PRO A 646 -4.70 12.32 3.43
CA PRO A 646 -5.40 13.59 3.22
C PRO A 646 -4.51 14.69 2.67
N PHE A 647 -3.26 14.76 3.11
CA PHE A 647 -2.27 15.72 2.62
C PHE A 647 -2.03 15.58 1.11
N VAL A 648 -1.58 14.41 0.67
CA VAL A 648 -1.32 14.16 -0.77
C VAL A 648 -2.61 14.25 -1.59
N GLY A 649 -3.71 13.73 -1.04
CA GLY A 649 -5.01 13.77 -1.70
C GLY A 649 -5.53 15.19 -1.92
N SER A 650 -5.33 16.12 -0.99
CA SER A 650 -5.76 17.51 -1.14
C SER A 650 -5.06 18.20 -2.33
N TRP A 651 -3.76 17.98 -2.50
CA TRP A 651 -3.01 18.47 -3.65
C TRP A 651 -3.48 17.83 -4.97
N SER A 652 -3.85 16.55 -4.93
CA SER A 652 -4.39 15.85 -6.09
C SER A 652 -5.78 16.37 -6.49
N GLN A 653 -6.63 16.75 -5.54
CA GLN A 653 -7.94 17.37 -5.81
C GLN A 653 -7.81 18.75 -6.45
N LEU A 654 -6.80 19.52 -6.07
CA LEU A 654 -6.47 20.81 -6.70
C LEU A 654 -5.83 20.66 -8.09
N LYS A 655 -5.51 19.43 -8.51
CA LYS A 655 -4.72 19.17 -9.73
C LYS A 655 -3.37 19.90 -9.76
N GLN A 656 -2.74 20.02 -8.61
CA GLN A 656 -1.42 20.63 -8.43
C GLN A 656 -0.33 19.61 -8.08
N ASN A 657 -0.66 18.46 -7.48
CA ASN A 657 0.20 17.29 -7.17
C ASN A 657 1.60 17.64 -6.59
N VAL A 658 1.67 18.73 -5.86
CA VAL A 658 2.89 19.34 -5.31
C VAL A 658 3.86 18.33 -4.66
N PRO A 659 3.41 17.39 -3.78
CA PRO A 659 4.33 16.46 -3.12
C PRO A 659 5.05 15.49 -4.06
N GLY A 660 4.66 15.40 -5.33
CA GLY A 660 5.28 14.48 -6.29
C GLY A 660 6.42 15.06 -7.11
N TYR A 661 6.65 16.37 -7.06
CA TYR A 661 7.68 17.02 -7.90
C TYR A 661 8.27 18.30 -7.33
N TYR A 662 7.66 18.94 -6.34
CA TYR A 662 8.08 20.26 -5.87
C TYR A 662 9.53 20.24 -5.36
N GLY A 663 10.33 21.19 -5.85
CA GLY A 663 11.75 21.27 -5.58
C GLY A 663 12.65 20.53 -6.60
N VAL A 664 12.10 19.64 -7.43
CA VAL A 664 12.86 18.92 -8.48
C VAL A 664 13.35 19.88 -9.55
N GLY A 665 12.48 20.76 -10.04
CA GLY A 665 12.82 21.77 -11.05
C GLY A 665 13.92 22.72 -10.58
N THR A 666 13.74 23.27 -9.38
CA THR A 666 14.72 24.17 -8.76
C THR A 666 16.09 23.49 -8.58
N ALA A 667 16.11 22.23 -8.11
CA ALA A 667 17.35 21.48 -7.91
C ALA A 667 18.06 21.21 -9.24
N LEU A 668 17.35 20.79 -10.28
CA LEU A 668 17.90 20.55 -11.60
C LEU A 668 18.44 21.85 -12.24
N GLN A 669 17.66 22.95 -12.17
CA GLN A 669 18.06 24.25 -12.70
C GLN A 669 19.37 24.75 -12.06
N ALA A 670 19.53 24.58 -10.76
CA ALA A 670 20.74 24.98 -10.05
C ALA A 670 21.98 24.28 -10.62
N LEU A 671 21.91 22.97 -10.88
CA LEU A 671 23.03 22.24 -11.48
C LEU A 671 23.23 22.54 -12.98
N VAL A 672 22.16 22.85 -13.71
CA VAL A 672 22.23 23.34 -15.09
C VAL A 672 22.98 24.67 -15.12
N ALA A 673 22.69 25.60 -14.21
CA ALA A 673 23.39 26.87 -14.07
C ALA A 673 24.88 26.71 -13.71
N GLU A 674 25.25 25.61 -13.05
CA GLU A 674 26.66 25.22 -12.83
C GLU A 674 27.34 24.57 -14.04
N GLY A 675 26.67 24.49 -15.18
CA GLY A 675 27.22 23.87 -16.41
C GLY A 675 27.18 22.34 -16.41
N LYS A 676 26.40 21.66 -15.53
CA LYS A 676 26.38 20.21 -15.37
C LYS A 676 25.31 19.51 -16.21
N THR A 677 24.77 20.14 -17.24
CA THR A 677 23.68 19.61 -18.06
C THR A 677 23.96 18.23 -18.63
N ASP A 678 25.16 18.00 -19.17
CA ASP A 678 25.53 16.72 -19.76
C ASP A 678 25.66 15.63 -18.69
N GLN A 679 26.17 15.98 -17.49
CA GLN A 679 26.25 15.05 -16.37
C GLN A 679 24.85 14.64 -15.88
N LEU A 680 23.88 15.56 -15.87
CA LEU A 680 22.49 15.28 -15.53
C LEU A 680 21.83 14.36 -16.56
N LYS A 681 22.08 14.54 -17.84
CA LYS A 681 21.62 13.62 -18.89
C LYS A 681 22.23 12.24 -18.75
N GLN A 682 23.54 12.15 -18.49
CA GLN A 682 24.22 10.89 -18.20
C GLN A 682 23.66 10.22 -16.95
N LEU A 683 23.37 10.99 -15.89
CA LEU A 683 22.74 10.49 -14.67
C LEU A 683 21.36 9.91 -14.95
N PHE A 684 20.52 10.60 -15.74
CA PHE A 684 19.18 10.11 -16.09
C PHE A 684 19.21 8.80 -16.90
N HIS A 685 20.09 8.70 -17.87
CA HIS A 685 20.19 7.52 -18.73
C HIS A 685 20.99 6.35 -18.11
N GLY A 686 21.96 6.65 -17.24
CA GLY A 686 22.91 5.69 -16.70
C GLY A 686 22.61 5.18 -15.29
N VAL A 687 21.72 5.85 -14.53
CA VAL A 687 21.40 5.45 -13.15
C VAL A 687 19.91 5.11 -13.02
N PRO A 688 19.55 3.81 -12.99
CA PRO A 688 18.16 3.35 -12.96
C PRO A 688 17.33 3.95 -11.81
N PHE A 689 17.91 4.10 -10.62
CA PHE A 689 17.25 4.74 -9.47
C PHE A 689 16.82 6.18 -9.77
N PHE A 690 17.75 6.98 -10.34
CA PHE A 690 17.45 8.37 -10.66
C PHE A 690 16.43 8.47 -11.80
N LYS A 691 16.59 7.65 -12.84
CA LYS A 691 15.61 7.54 -13.94
C LYS A 691 14.20 7.23 -13.40
N ALA A 692 14.06 6.21 -12.55
CA ALA A 692 12.78 5.85 -11.97
C ALA A 692 12.15 7.00 -11.16
N SER A 693 12.97 7.72 -10.39
CA SER A 693 12.53 8.87 -9.61
C SER A 693 12.01 10.02 -10.50
N ILE A 694 12.72 10.34 -11.56
CA ILE A 694 12.30 11.39 -12.51
C ILE A 694 11.06 10.98 -13.30
N LEU A 695 10.94 9.72 -13.73
CA LEU A 695 9.73 9.21 -14.40
C LEU A 695 8.49 9.30 -13.50
N ASN A 696 8.63 9.01 -12.21
CA ASN A 696 7.55 9.19 -11.24
C ASN A 696 7.17 10.67 -11.05
N SER A 697 8.16 11.59 -11.03
CA SER A 697 7.88 13.03 -11.02
C SER A 697 7.16 13.46 -12.30
N MET A 698 7.54 12.93 -13.48
CA MET A 698 6.83 13.17 -14.73
C MET A 698 5.37 12.71 -14.68
N MET A 699 5.11 11.58 -14.02
CA MET A 699 3.75 11.08 -13.79
C MET A 699 2.95 12.06 -12.91
N ALA A 700 3.53 12.58 -11.83
CA ALA A 700 2.87 13.58 -10.98
C ALA A 700 2.60 14.89 -11.74
N LEU A 701 3.57 15.37 -12.52
CA LEU A 701 3.45 16.55 -13.37
C LEU A 701 2.38 16.38 -14.46
N SER A 702 2.23 15.19 -15.05
CA SER A 702 1.26 14.92 -16.12
C SER A 702 -0.19 15.04 -15.69
N LYS A 703 -0.44 14.96 -14.38
CA LYS A 703 -1.78 15.10 -13.75
C LYS A 703 -2.06 16.51 -13.23
N CYS A 704 -1.11 17.42 -13.36
CA CYS A 704 -1.30 18.81 -12.98
C CYS A 704 -2.12 19.56 -14.05
N TYR A 705 -3.06 20.37 -13.57
CA TYR A 705 -3.89 21.23 -14.41
C TYR A 705 -4.21 22.52 -13.64
N PHE A 706 -3.27 23.45 -13.64
CA PHE A 706 -3.32 24.70 -12.87
C PHE A 706 -4.44 25.63 -13.32
N GLU A 707 -4.89 25.53 -14.57
CA GLU A 707 -6.02 26.28 -15.11
C GLU A 707 -7.31 26.07 -14.30
N LEU A 708 -7.47 24.91 -13.65
CA LEU A 708 -8.61 24.61 -12.78
C LEU A 708 -8.69 25.58 -11.57
N THR A 709 -7.55 26.01 -11.07
CA THR A 709 -7.40 26.83 -9.86
C THR A 709 -6.86 28.24 -10.15
N ALA A 710 -6.79 28.63 -11.42
CA ALA A 710 -6.21 29.93 -11.82
C ALA A 710 -6.89 31.13 -11.17
N TYR A 711 -8.18 31.03 -10.83
CA TYR A 711 -8.91 32.08 -10.11
C TYR A 711 -8.31 32.40 -8.73
N ILE A 712 -7.53 31.49 -8.14
CA ILE A 712 -6.86 31.73 -6.83
C ILE A 712 -5.75 32.77 -6.99
N ALA A 713 -5.19 32.91 -8.19
CA ALA A 713 -4.23 33.97 -8.49
C ALA A 713 -4.83 35.39 -8.46
N GLU A 714 -6.17 35.52 -8.49
CA GLU A 714 -6.87 36.81 -8.37
C GLU A 714 -7.16 37.16 -6.91
N ASP A 715 -6.89 36.26 -5.96
CA ASP A 715 -7.07 36.48 -4.53
C ASP A 715 -5.78 37.05 -3.93
N ASP A 716 -5.84 38.32 -3.47
CA ASP A 716 -4.68 39.06 -2.92
C ASP A 716 -3.95 38.27 -1.82
N ALA A 717 -4.65 37.46 -1.04
CA ALA A 717 -4.06 36.68 0.05
C ALA A 717 -3.25 35.48 -0.45
N TYR A 718 -3.60 34.90 -1.57
CA TYR A 718 -3.02 33.65 -2.09
C TYR A 718 -2.28 33.80 -3.41
N HIS A 719 -2.30 34.99 -4.02
CA HIS A 719 -1.69 35.30 -5.33
C HIS A 719 -0.23 34.82 -5.40
N ASP A 720 0.61 35.32 -4.47
CA ASP A 720 2.04 35.01 -4.49
C ASP A 720 2.30 33.52 -4.25
N PHE A 721 1.55 32.91 -3.33
CA PHE A 721 1.70 31.49 -3.01
C PHE A 721 1.31 30.61 -4.19
N TRP A 722 0.18 30.90 -4.85
CA TRP A 722 -0.27 30.16 -6.02
C TRP A 722 0.70 30.30 -7.21
N ASN A 723 1.22 31.51 -7.46
CA ASN A 723 2.22 31.74 -8.50
C ASN A 723 3.52 30.99 -8.22
N MET A 724 3.97 30.99 -6.97
CA MET A 724 5.16 30.20 -6.57
C MET A 724 5.00 28.70 -6.90
N LEU A 725 3.80 28.14 -6.70
CA LEU A 725 3.51 26.75 -7.04
C LEU A 725 3.51 26.54 -8.56
N LEU A 726 2.91 27.47 -9.33
CA LEU A 726 2.86 27.41 -10.79
C LEU A 726 4.25 27.53 -11.41
N ASP A 727 5.09 28.40 -10.90
CA ASP A 727 6.44 28.61 -11.39
C ASP A 727 7.31 27.35 -11.19
N GLU A 728 7.22 26.71 -10.00
CA GLU A 728 7.93 25.44 -9.76
C GLU A 728 7.38 24.31 -10.63
N TYR A 729 6.08 24.27 -10.91
CA TYR A 729 5.49 23.32 -11.85
C TYR A 729 6.07 23.48 -13.26
N ARG A 730 6.09 24.71 -13.78
CA ARG A 730 6.63 25.02 -15.12
C ARG A 730 8.11 24.68 -15.20
N LEU A 731 8.87 25.10 -14.20
CA LEU A 731 10.30 24.83 -14.10
C LEU A 731 10.57 23.32 -14.02
N SER A 732 9.86 22.59 -13.17
CA SER A 732 10.04 21.14 -13.04
C SER A 732 9.74 20.44 -14.37
N LYS A 733 8.67 20.80 -15.05
CA LYS A 733 8.32 20.24 -16.36
C LYS A 733 9.40 20.51 -17.42
N GLU A 734 9.91 21.72 -17.49
CA GLU A 734 10.99 22.10 -18.40
C GLU A 734 12.27 21.30 -18.12
N MET A 735 12.70 21.26 -16.88
CA MET A 735 13.93 20.61 -16.48
C MET A 735 13.92 19.09 -16.67
N VAL A 736 12.84 18.40 -16.30
CA VAL A 736 12.75 16.95 -16.49
C VAL A 736 12.73 16.56 -17.96
N LEU A 737 12.10 17.37 -18.83
CA LEU A 737 12.14 17.17 -20.28
C LEU A 737 13.54 17.44 -20.86
N MET A 738 14.23 18.47 -20.37
CA MET A 738 15.58 18.81 -20.79
C MET A 738 16.59 17.68 -20.50
N ILE A 739 16.58 17.12 -19.28
CA ILE A 739 17.54 16.09 -18.89
C ILE A 739 17.22 14.73 -19.49
N SER A 740 15.94 14.43 -19.71
CA SER A 740 15.53 13.17 -20.34
C SER A 740 15.67 13.17 -21.87
N GLY A 741 15.64 14.34 -22.50
CA GLY A 741 15.57 14.48 -23.96
C GLY A 741 14.19 14.14 -24.53
N TYR A 742 13.17 13.97 -23.70
CA TYR A 742 11.81 13.66 -24.15
C TYR A 742 11.09 14.92 -24.66
N ARG A 743 10.22 14.72 -25.62
CA ARG A 743 9.37 15.80 -26.17
C ARG A 743 8.15 16.08 -25.31
N VAL A 744 7.68 15.05 -24.61
CA VAL A 744 6.47 15.12 -23.78
C VAL A 744 6.66 14.29 -22.51
N LEU A 745 5.95 14.66 -21.44
CA LEU A 745 5.94 13.88 -20.20
C LEU A 745 5.45 12.45 -20.49
N MET A 746 6.03 11.46 -19.78
CA MET A 746 5.70 10.04 -19.90
C MET A 746 5.81 9.47 -21.33
N GLU A 747 6.79 9.91 -22.12
CA GLU A 747 6.99 9.45 -23.50
C GLU A 747 7.26 7.93 -23.57
N GLU A 748 7.98 7.35 -22.60
CA GLU A 748 8.25 5.91 -22.52
C GLU A 748 7.06 5.09 -21.99
N GLU A 749 5.97 5.73 -21.58
CA GLU A 749 4.81 5.07 -20.96
C GLU A 749 3.49 5.43 -21.66
N PRO A 750 3.36 5.11 -22.94
CA PRO A 750 2.23 5.59 -23.76
C PRO A 750 0.87 5.06 -23.26
N VAL A 751 0.82 3.84 -22.72
CA VAL A 751 -0.39 3.23 -22.15
C VAL A 751 -0.83 3.98 -20.90
N SER A 752 0.07 4.16 -19.92
CA SER A 752 -0.21 4.90 -18.69
C SER A 752 -0.59 6.36 -18.98
N LYS A 753 0.15 7.01 -19.88
CA LYS A 753 -0.14 8.37 -20.32
C LYS A 753 -1.55 8.49 -20.89
N LYS A 754 -1.93 7.58 -21.79
CA LYS A 754 -3.27 7.59 -22.42
C LYS A 754 -4.37 7.34 -21.41
N SER A 755 -4.17 6.42 -20.48
CA SER A 755 -5.11 6.17 -19.38
C SER A 755 -5.33 7.45 -18.54
N ILE A 756 -4.25 8.13 -18.15
CA ILE A 756 -4.33 9.40 -17.41
C ILE A 756 -5.11 10.44 -18.21
N GLU A 757 -4.78 10.67 -19.48
CA GLU A 757 -5.46 11.65 -20.34
C GLU A 757 -6.97 11.42 -20.43
N ILE A 758 -7.40 10.16 -20.56
CA ILE A 758 -8.83 9.82 -20.66
C ILE A 758 -9.51 10.05 -19.31
N ARG A 759 -8.91 9.63 -18.21
CA ARG A 759 -9.46 9.80 -16.85
C ARG A 759 -9.59 11.27 -16.48
N GLU A 760 -8.57 12.08 -16.74
CA GLU A 760 -8.60 13.53 -16.51
C GLU A 760 -9.73 14.20 -17.32
N ARG A 761 -9.96 13.75 -18.55
CA ARG A 761 -11.09 14.23 -19.37
C ARG A 761 -12.46 13.82 -18.77
N ILE A 762 -12.60 12.59 -18.25
CA ILE A 762 -13.84 12.11 -17.65
C ILE A 762 -14.19 12.92 -16.41
N VAL A 763 -13.21 13.19 -15.53
CA VAL A 763 -13.45 13.86 -14.24
C VAL A 763 -13.49 15.38 -14.31
N LEU A 764 -13.13 15.98 -15.42
CA LEU A 764 -13.07 17.44 -15.55
C LEU A 764 -14.36 18.16 -15.11
N PRO A 765 -15.58 17.76 -15.54
CA PRO A 765 -16.80 18.41 -15.07
C PRO A 765 -17.01 18.29 -13.56
N LEU A 766 -16.60 17.17 -12.98
CA LEU A 766 -16.69 16.91 -11.54
C LEU A 766 -15.76 17.85 -10.76
N LEU A 767 -14.54 18.08 -11.27
CA LEU A 767 -13.57 18.99 -10.66
C LEU A 767 -14.03 20.45 -10.76
N VAL A 768 -14.61 20.86 -11.91
CA VAL A 768 -15.20 22.20 -12.07
C VAL A 768 -16.35 22.40 -11.10
N ILE A 769 -17.24 21.40 -10.91
CA ILE A 769 -18.31 21.43 -9.90
C ILE A 769 -17.73 21.55 -8.49
N GLN A 770 -16.64 20.85 -8.19
CA GLN A 770 -15.97 20.91 -6.89
C GLN A 770 -15.46 22.34 -6.60
N GLN A 771 -14.74 22.93 -7.55
CA GLN A 771 -14.20 24.28 -7.39
C GLN A 771 -15.33 25.34 -7.36
N TYR A 772 -16.40 25.17 -8.15
CA TYR A 772 -17.60 25.99 -8.06
C TYR A 772 -18.21 25.94 -6.65
N ALA A 773 -18.36 24.74 -6.10
CA ALA A 773 -18.94 24.56 -4.77
C ALA A 773 -18.05 25.20 -3.67
N LEU A 774 -16.72 25.04 -3.75
CA LEU A 774 -15.78 25.67 -2.82
C LEU A 774 -15.89 27.20 -2.86
N GLN A 775 -15.96 27.80 -4.05
CA GLN A 775 -16.15 29.25 -4.19
C GLN A 775 -17.51 29.74 -3.65
N LYS A 776 -18.60 28.96 -3.84
CA LYS A 776 -19.91 29.27 -3.25
C LYS A 776 -19.92 29.18 -1.72
N ILE A 777 -19.16 28.26 -1.14
CA ILE A 777 -18.97 28.13 0.32
C ILE A 777 -18.20 29.35 0.84
N GLU A 778 -17.10 29.71 0.19
CA GLU A 778 -16.29 30.88 0.55
C GLU A 778 -17.11 32.18 0.54
N ARG A 779 -18.01 32.34 -0.46
CA ARG A 779 -18.96 33.46 -0.56
C ARG A 779 -20.15 33.36 0.40
N LYS A 780 -20.16 32.43 1.35
CA LYS A 780 -21.19 32.25 2.38
C LYS A 780 -22.61 32.13 1.80
N SER A 781 -22.78 31.31 0.76
CA SER A 781 -24.07 31.05 0.15
C SER A 781 -25.08 30.50 1.18
N LYS A 782 -26.36 30.94 1.08
CA LYS A 782 -27.46 30.39 1.90
C LYS A 782 -27.68 28.88 1.71
N HIS A 783 -27.14 28.28 0.63
CA HIS A 783 -27.20 26.86 0.32
C HIS A 783 -25.91 26.12 0.71
N GLN A 784 -25.06 26.68 1.56
CA GLN A 784 -23.75 26.12 1.96
C GLN A 784 -23.78 24.62 2.30
N PRO A 785 -24.74 24.07 3.08
CA PRO A 785 -24.74 22.62 3.38
C PRO A 785 -24.85 21.71 2.14
N PHE A 786 -25.51 22.17 1.08
CA PHE A 786 -25.61 21.44 -0.15
C PHE A 786 -24.33 21.51 -0.98
N TYR A 787 -23.65 22.67 -0.96
CA TYR A 787 -22.34 22.83 -1.58
C TYR A 787 -21.27 21.99 -0.89
N GLU A 788 -21.28 21.91 0.43
CA GLU A 788 -20.39 21.01 1.19
C GLU A 788 -20.60 19.54 0.74
N LYS A 789 -21.85 19.11 0.58
CA LYS A 789 -22.14 17.76 0.05
C LYS A 789 -21.69 17.57 -1.40
N LEU A 790 -21.73 18.62 -2.24
CA LEU A 790 -21.18 18.53 -3.59
C LEU A 790 -19.66 18.35 -3.57
N VAL A 791 -18.95 19.06 -2.68
CA VAL A 791 -17.50 18.88 -2.47
C VAL A 791 -17.21 17.46 -2.02
N GLU A 792 -17.89 16.94 -0.99
CA GLU A 792 -17.74 15.58 -0.50
C GLU A 792 -17.96 14.55 -1.62
N ARG A 793 -19.04 14.69 -2.41
CA ARG A 793 -19.36 13.77 -3.50
C ARG A 793 -18.35 13.81 -4.65
N SER A 794 -17.93 15.01 -5.06
CA SER A 794 -16.92 15.17 -6.11
C SER A 794 -15.55 14.64 -5.70
N LEU A 795 -15.20 14.77 -4.42
CA LEU A 795 -13.98 14.19 -3.85
C LEU A 795 -13.93 12.66 -4.06
N TYR A 796 -15.03 11.96 -3.79
CA TYR A 796 -15.13 10.51 -4.03
C TYR A 796 -14.90 10.15 -5.51
N GLY A 797 -15.58 10.84 -6.41
CA GLY A 797 -15.48 10.55 -7.84
C GLY A 797 -14.07 10.77 -8.40
N ASN A 798 -13.36 11.81 -7.94
CA ASN A 798 -11.98 12.06 -8.35
C ASN A 798 -11.00 11.03 -7.78
N ILE A 799 -11.15 10.61 -6.51
CA ILE A 799 -10.32 9.57 -5.92
C ILE A 799 -10.49 8.27 -6.71
N ASN A 800 -11.74 7.87 -7.01
CA ASN A 800 -12.00 6.65 -7.78
C ASN A 800 -11.39 6.69 -9.19
N ALA A 801 -11.39 7.86 -9.82
CA ALA A 801 -10.81 8.03 -11.16
C ALA A 801 -9.28 7.95 -11.18
N SER A 802 -8.62 8.14 -10.07
CA SER A 802 -7.15 8.17 -9.98
C SER A 802 -6.47 6.78 -10.08
N ARG A 803 -7.21 5.73 -10.41
CA ARG A 803 -6.87 4.31 -10.36
C ARG A 803 -5.42 3.93 -10.66
N ASN A 804 -4.83 4.39 -11.75
CA ASN A 804 -3.48 3.98 -12.16
C ASN A 804 -2.43 5.06 -11.88
N SER A 805 -2.79 6.08 -11.19
CA SER A 805 -1.98 7.28 -11.11
C SER A 805 -2.06 7.95 -9.74
N ALA A 806 -2.81 7.38 -8.81
CA ALA A 806 -2.93 7.90 -7.47
C ALA A 806 -2.01 7.22 -6.48
#